data_2f6105132dc91ba155b7ad02141220a0
#
_entry.id   2f6105132dc91ba155b7ad02141220a0
#
_cell.length_a   1.000
_cell.length_b   1.000
_cell.length_c   1.000
_cell.angle_alpha   90.00
_cell.angle_beta   90.00
_cell.angle_gamma   90.00
#
_symmetry.space_group_name_H-M   'P 1'
#
loop_
_entity.id
_entity.type
_entity.pdbx_description
1 polymer ?
#
loop_
_entity_poly.entity_id
_entity_poly.type
_entity_poly.pdbx_seq_one_letter_code
_entity_poly.pdbx_strand_id
1 'polypeptide(L)'
;MATPDKPLEQMTAQERLKLGRSLYKDGKFDEAIAVWSKITREEADSEIYARALLGLGAAYAESGKLDQAIKILSNISHDNDPETYAWALLGLGAAYKNQDELDEAITAWSKITREEADSKTYTQAQLNLGAAYKNQDELDEAITVWSKITREEADSKTYAQAQLNLGAAYNASGKPDQAITVLSKIRREEADSKTYAQAQLNLGAAYAESGKLDQAIKILSNISHDNDPETYARAQLNLGVTYHAQGELEEAITAWSNIHHDDDPDAYAKAQFNLGKIYEYKGDIKQAKEAYRNVQGSLYYRGEREYKILECPPEVIKKLHDIARNTDKVREVLQIIPEFESKVAHYSRASTAFNLFGDERNNKNPSNFRLSTIRGVNDPTEGLVLRDYWEQQGISENIYTNDTATFISCFTFNHDSLNQFRLYGKENGREATGVSLVFDKDFFSDQSDVLEFISGPSTDLSSKSEQVKLNDTGKTESDNKKPLIGKSTLYRCIYLDPETGYWTLAQRDKSTFYREHNEDEDAKEKWEKYYGLISDKEEYIEKYLFNEKDNNNKSISSILKSIFTEYHLYNKCNKDEKQKILEAIRFILLPLQYLVKHIAFQEKQECRIMYITQFRDEKIHSDREKQWMYVEYEEPVLPHIDKIWLSPGAAKDQDFFRILLDKGENDNKVRISQNPFRNKE
;
A
#
# COMPACT_ATOMS: atom_id res chain seq x y z
N MET A 1 -2.48 -5.22 -49.26
CA MET A 1 -2.97 -6.55 -48.85
C MET A 1 -4.13 -6.94 -49.73
N ALA A 2 -4.11 -8.12 -50.35
CA ALA A 2 -5.17 -8.57 -51.23
C ALA A 2 -6.44 -8.80 -50.40
N THR A 3 -7.53 -8.18 -50.77
CA THR A 3 -8.87 -8.56 -50.33
C THR A 3 -9.04 -10.04 -50.63
N PRO A 4 -9.61 -10.85 -49.72
CA PRO A 4 -9.83 -12.27 -49.98
C PRO A 4 -10.68 -12.40 -51.23
N ASP A 5 -10.22 -13.15 -52.22
CA ASP A 5 -10.88 -13.38 -53.51
C ASP A 5 -12.27 -14.07 -53.36
N LYS A 6 -12.68 -14.42 -52.11
CA LYS A 6 -13.86 -15.21 -51.79
C LYS A 6 -14.66 -14.52 -50.66
N PRO A 7 -15.97 -14.28 -50.85
CA PRO A 7 -16.83 -13.72 -49.79
C PRO A 7 -16.84 -14.62 -48.55
N LEU A 8 -16.93 -14.02 -47.38
CA LEU A 8 -16.85 -14.71 -46.08
C LEU A 8 -17.88 -15.85 -45.95
N GLU A 9 -19.05 -15.65 -46.54
CA GLU A 9 -20.16 -16.62 -46.55
C GLU A 9 -19.85 -17.87 -47.37
N GLN A 10 -18.95 -17.80 -48.32
CA GLN A 10 -18.53 -18.91 -49.16
C GLN A 10 -17.28 -19.63 -48.66
N MET A 11 -16.65 -19.12 -47.58
CA MET A 11 -15.47 -19.71 -46.99
C MET A 11 -15.82 -20.89 -46.11
N THR A 12 -15.00 -21.94 -46.13
CA THR A 12 -15.10 -23.06 -45.18
C THR A 12 -14.67 -22.57 -43.76
N ALA A 13 -15.06 -23.32 -42.73
CA ALA A 13 -14.61 -23.06 -41.35
C ALA A 13 -13.09 -22.95 -41.23
N GLN A 14 -12.34 -23.81 -41.92
CA GLN A 14 -10.87 -23.77 -41.95
C GLN A 14 -10.31 -22.52 -42.65
N GLU A 15 -10.94 -22.04 -43.72
CA GLU A 15 -10.54 -20.80 -44.40
C GLU A 15 -10.79 -19.57 -43.48
N ARG A 16 -11.97 -19.53 -42.83
CA ARG A 16 -12.30 -18.51 -41.83
C ARG A 16 -11.31 -18.54 -40.63
N LEU A 17 -10.97 -19.73 -40.13
CA LEU A 17 -9.98 -19.86 -39.05
C LEU A 17 -8.62 -19.28 -39.43
N LYS A 18 -8.15 -19.53 -40.63
CA LYS A 18 -6.88 -18.95 -41.16
C LYS A 18 -6.96 -17.44 -41.35
N LEU A 19 -8.05 -16.93 -41.90
CA LEU A 19 -8.26 -15.51 -42.13
C LEU A 19 -8.29 -14.76 -40.78
N GLY A 20 -9.04 -15.27 -39.79
CA GLY A 20 -9.09 -14.67 -38.47
C GLY A 20 -7.71 -14.62 -37.79
N ARG A 21 -6.89 -15.68 -37.93
CA ARG A 21 -5.50 -15.69 -37.44
C ARG A 21 -4.62 -14.61 -38.11
N SER A 22 -4.81 -14.38 -39.41
CA SER A 22 -4.09 -13.33 -40.12
C SER A 22 -4.49 -11.94 -39.61
N LEU A 23 -5.78 -11.68 -39.48
CA LEU A 23 -6.32 -10.41 -38.95
C LEU A 23 -5.86 -10.14 -37.53
N TYR A 24 -5.88 -11.17 -36.67
CA TYR A 24 -5.38 -11.06 -35.29
C TYR A 24 -3.89 -10.67 -35.26
N LYS A 25 -3.04 -11.32 -36.09
CA LYS A 25 -1.61 -10.97 -36.19
C LYS A 25 -1.37 -9.55 -36.72
N ASP A 26 -2.28 -9.04 -37.54
CA ASP A 26 -2.23 -7.68 -38.06
C ASP A 26 -2.82 -6.64 -37.06
N GLY A 27 -3.20 -7.05 -35.83
CA GLY A 27 -3.78 -6.20 -34.80
C GLY A 27 -5.25 -5.80 -35.06
N LYS A 28 -5.91 -6.44 -36.02
CA LYS A 28 -7.30 -6.14 -36.42
C LYS A 28 -8.28 -7.03 -35.65
N PHE A 29 -8.37 -6.79 -34.34
CA PHE A 29 -9.08 -7.66 -33.42
C PHE A 29 -10.58 -7.74 -33.69
N ASP A 30 -11.25 -6.61 -33.95
CA ASP A 30 -12.68 -6.58 -34.22
C ASP A 30 -13.03 -7.29 -35.56
N GLU A 31 -12.16 -7.20 -36.58
CA GLU A 31 -12.33 -7.93 -37.84
C GLU A 31 -12.10 -9.44 -37.60
N ALA A 32 -11.12 -9.84 -36.80
CA ALA A 32 -10.89 -11.23 -36.43
C ALA A 32 -12.09 -11.82 -35.66
N ILE A 33 -12.66 -11.06 -34.69
CA ILE A 33 -13.88 -11.41 -33.97
C ILE A 33 -15.03 -11.67 -34.96
N ALA A 34 -15.25 -10.74 -35.89
CA ALA A 34 -16.31 -10.87 -36.89
C ALA A 34 -16.19 -12.12 -37.78
N VAL A 35 -14.93 -12.51 -38.13
CA VAL A 35 -14.66 -13.71 -38.95
C VAL A 35 -14.85 -14.98 -38.12
N TRP A 36 -14.24 -15.06 -36.91
CA TRP A 36 -14.30 -16.26 -36.10
C TRP A 36 -15.71 -16.55 -35.55
N SER A 37 -16.50 -15.52 -35.23
CA SER A 37 -17.87 -15.63 -34.76
C SER A 37 -18.84 -16.29 -35.79
N LYS A 38 -18.43 -16.37 -37.08
CA LYS A 38 -19.18 -17.06 -38.12
C LYS A 38 -18.89 -18.56 -38.18
N ILE A 39 -17.94 -19.07 -37.40
CA ILE A 39 -17.66 -20.50 -37.35
C ILE A 39 -18.60 -21.13 -36.31
N THR A 40 -19.52 -21.98 -36.79
CA THR A 40 -20.50 -22.65 -35.92
C THR A 40 -20.10 -24.09 -35.64
N ARG A 41 -20.70 -24.70 -34.60
CA ARG A 41 -20.43 -26.07 -34.21
C ARG A 41 -20.94 -27.09 -35.24
N GLU A 42 -21.95 -26.70 -36.01
CA GLU A 42 -22.56 -27.55 -37.06
C GLU A 42 -21.70 -27.60 -38.33
N GLU A 43 -20.92 -26.53 -38.60
CA GLU A 43 -20.10 -26.43 -39.81
C GLU A 43 -18.66 -26.90 -39.63
N ALA A 44 -18.17 -26.99 -38.39
CA ALA A 44 -16.80 -27.30 -38.07
C ALA A 44 -16.71 -28.58 -37.23
N ASP A 45 -15.61 -29.33 -37.42
CA ASP A 45 -15.25 -30.37 -36.45
C ASP A 45 -14.92 -29.76 -35.08
N SER A 46 -14.85 -30.61 -34.06
CA SER A 46 -14.66 -30.19 -32.67
C SER A 46 -13.35 -29.38 -32.46
N GLU A 47 -12.28 -29.78 -33.15
CA GLU A 47 -10.96 -29.13 -33.05
C GLU A 47 -10.97 -27.74 -33.69
N ILE A 48 -11.52 -27.62 -34.93
CA ILE A 48 -11.60 -26.32 -35.62
C ILE A 48 -12.47 -25.35 -34.84
N TYR A 49 -13.60 -25.85 -34.29
CA TYR A 49 -14.50 -25.02 -33.48
C TYR A 49 -13.84 -24.53 -32.18
N ALA A 50 -13.18 -25.44 -31.45
CA ALA A 50 -12.44 -25.08 -30.23
C ALA A 50 -11.33 -24.03 -30.50
N ARG A 51 -10.59 -24.20 -31.60
CA ARG A 51 -9.55 -23.25 -32.02
C ARG A 51 -10.10 -21.89 -32.45
N ALA A 52 -11.34 -21.87 -33.00
CA ALA A 52 -12.05 -20.63 -33.30
C ALA A 52 -12.49 -19.91 -32.03
N LEU A 53 -13.01 -20.64 -31.04
CA LEU A 53 -13.34 -20.07 -29.72
C LEU A 53 -12.11 -19.55 -28.99
N LEU A 54 -10.99 -20.26 -29.05
CA LEU A 54 -9.72 -19.81 -28.49
C LEU A 54 -9.27 -18.49 -29.12
N GLY A 55 -9.32 -18.40 -30.45
CA GLY A 55 -9.02 -17.15 -31.17
C GLY A 55 -9.95 -16.01 -30.81
N LEU A 56 -11.27 -16.29 -30.70
CA LEU A 56 -12.27 -15.30 -30.25
C LEU A 56 -11.97 -14.78 -28.84
N GLY A 57 -11.69 -15.69 -27.91
CA GLY A 57 -11.34 -15.31 -26.53
C GLY A 57 -10.11 -14.42 -26.48
N ALA A 58 -9.06 -14.80 -27.22
CA ALA A 58 -7.86 -13.97 -27.32
C ALA A 58 -8.13 -12.59 -27.92
N ALA A 59 -8.92 -12.50 -28.99
CA ALA A 59 -9.26 -11.23 -29.63
C ALA A 59 -10.13 -10.34 -28.74
N TYR A 60 -11.06 -10.92 -27.98
CA TYR A 60 -11.83 -10.17 -26.98
C TYR A 60 -10.95 -9.64 -25.86
N ALA A 61 -10.00 -10.43 -25.35
CA ALA A 61 -9.06 -10.00 -24.33
C ALA A 61 -8.20 -8.81 -24.79
N GLU A 62 -7.60 -8.91 -26.00
CA GLU A 62 -6.83 -7.82 -26.60
C GLU A 62 -7.64 -6.55 -26.88
N SER A 63 -8.96 -6.72 -27.11
CA SER A 63 -9.90 -5.58 -27.28
C SER A 63 -10.38 -5.00 -25.93
N GLY A 64 -9.86 -5.45 -24.78
CA GLY A 64 -10.28 -5.04 -23.45
C GLY A 64 -11.67 -5.53 -23.01
N LYS A 65 -12.28 -6.45 -23.75
CA LYS A 65 -13.61 -7.01 -23.50
C LYS A 65 -13.48 -8.31 -22.68
N LEU A 66 -12.96 -8.19 -21.44
CA LEU A 66 -12.53 -9.34 -20.62
C LEU A 66 -13.69 -10.28 -20.28
N ASP A 67 -14.89 -9.77 -19.94
CA ASP A 67 -16.06 -10.62 -19.64
C ASP A 67 -16.45 -11.50 -20.82
N GLN A 68 -16.34 -10.97 -22.04
CA GLN A 68 -16.61 -11.73 -23.25
C GLN A 68 -15.52 -12.78 -23.51
N ALA A 69 -14.27 -12.44 -23.25
CA ALA A 69 -13.15 -13.38 -23.36
C ALA A 69 -13.37 -14.55 -22.38
N ILE A 70 -13.66 -14.29 -21.12
CA ILE A 70 -13.93 -15.29 -20.09
C ILE A 70 -15.09 -16.18 -20.51
N LYS A 71 -16.21 -15.60 -20.91
CA LYS A 71 -17.39 -16.34 -21.33
C LYS A 71 -17.11 -17.29 -22.51
N ILE A 72 -16.33 -16.85 -23.48
CA ILE A 72 -15.99 -17.65 -24.66
C ILE A 72 -14.99 -18.76 -24.32
N LEU A 73 -13.93 -18.43 -23.58
CA LEU A 73 -12.89 -19.40 -23.20
C LEU A 73 -13.44 -20.49 -22.28
N SER A 74 -14.37 -20.17 -21.40
CA SER A 74 -15.03 -21.13 -20.50
C SER A 74 -15.88 -22.17 -21.21
N ASN A 75 -16.25 -21.93 -22.47
CA ASN A 75 -17.02 -22.91 -23.28
C ASN A 75 -16.13 -23.95 -23.95
N ILE A 76 -14.82 -23.86 -23.86
CA ILE A 76 -13.90 -24.86 -24.41
C ILE A 76 -13.74 -25.96 -23.36
N SER A 77 -14.10 -27.19 -23.72
CA SER A 77 -14.00 -28.35 -22.82
C SER A 77 -12.82 -29.23 -23.22
N HIS A 78 -12.32 -29.99 -22.26
CA HIS A 78 -11.24 -30.95 -22.42
C HIS A 78 -11.54 -32.01 -23.55
N ASP A 79 -12.80 -32.41 -23.69
CA ASP A 79 -13.20 -33.41 -24.66
C ASP A 79 -13.07 -32.94 -26.12
N ASN A 80 -12.91 -31.64 -26.36
CA ASN A 80 -12.78 -31.11 -27.72
C ASN A 80 -11.35 -31.32 -28.27
N ASP A 81 -10.36 -30.95 -27.51
CA ASP A 81 -8.94 -31.08 -27.79
C ASP A 81 -8.17 -30.67 -26.52
N PRO A 82 -7.44 -31.60 -25.83
CA PRO A 82 -6.76 -31.31 -24.58
C PRO A 82 -5.74 -30.17 -24.69
N GLU A 83 -5.01 -30.08 -25.79
CA GLU A 83 -4.02 -29.02 -26.02
C GLU A 83 -4.71 -27.64 -26.15
N THR A 84 -5.79 -27.54 -26.95
CA THR A 84 -6.58 -26.31 -27.09
C THR A 84 -7.26 -25.94 -25.78
N TYR A 85 -7.68 -26.92 -24.98
CA TYR A 85 -8.22 -26.68 -23.64
C TYR A 85 -7.17 -26.10 -22.69
N ALA A 86 -5.94 -26.60 -22.70
CA ALA A 86 -4.84 -26.04 -21.90
C ALA A 86 -4.54 -24.58 -22.30
N TRP A 87 -4.54 -24.27 -23.62
CA TRP A 87 -4.38 -22.88 -24.07
C TRP A 87 -5.57 -22.00 -23.66
N ALA A 88 -6.78 -22.52 -23.65
CA ALA A 88 -7.96 -21.79 -23.19
C ALA A 88 -7.86 -21.47 -21.68
N LEU A 89 -7.44 -22.45 -20.87
CA LEU A 89 -7.19 -22.23 -19.44
C LEU A 89 -6.08 -21.20 -19.19
N LEU A 90 -5.01 -21.22 -20.00
CA LEU A 90 -3.93 -20.23 -19.90
C LEU A 90 -4.48 -18.80 -20.16
N GLY A 91 -5.27 -18.65 -21.24
CA GLY A 91 -5.92 -17.39 -21.59
C GLY A 91 -6.99 -16.95 -20.58
N LEU A 92 -7.76 -17.90 -20.04
CA LEU A 92 -8.79 -17.67 -19.04
C LEU A 92 -8.20 -17.12 -17.76
N GLY A 93 -7.14 -17.74 -17.25
CA GLY A 93 -6.42 -17.25 -16.07
C GLY A 93 -5.80 -15.87 -16.29
N ALA A 94 -5.29 -15.57 -17.51
CA ALA A 94 -4.80 -14.23 -17.83
C ALA A 94 -5.93 -13.18 -17.85
N ALA A 95 -7.11 -13.54 -18.35
CA ALA A 95 -8.27 -12.65 -18.35
C ALA A 95 -8.78 -12.36 -16.92
N TYR A 96 -8.89 -13.39 -16.08
CA TYR A 96 -9.23 -13.22 -14.66
C TYR A 96 -8.22 -12.36 -13.91
N LYS A 97 -6.92 -12.61 -14.11
CA LYS A 97 -5.86 -11.77 -13.52
C LYS A 97 -6.00 -10.29 -13.91
N ASN A 98 -6.37 -10.01 -15.17
CA ASN A 98 -6.57 -8.64 -15.64
C ASN A 98 -7.85 -7.99 -15.09
N GLN A 99 -8.76 -8.78 -14.50
CA GLN A 99 -9.92 -8.30 -13.73
C GLN A 99 -9.67 -8.27 -12.22
N ASP A 100 -8.42 -8.56 -11.80
CA ASP A 100 -8.02 -8.69 -10.40
C ASP A 100 -8.71 -9.85 -9.64
N GLU A 101 -9.23 -10.82 -10.38
CA GLU A 101 -9.86 -12.05 -9.87
C GLU A 101 -8.78 -13.15 -9.75
N LEU A 102 -7.91 -13.02 -8.74
CA LEU A 102 -6.72 -13.90 -8.61
C LEU A 102 -7.07 -15.34 -8.27
N ASP A 103 -8.12 -15.60 -7.47
CA ASP A 103 -8.54 -16.95 -7.11
C ASP A 103 -9.02 -17.74 -8.32
N GLU A 104 -9.78 -17.10 -9.20
CA GLU A 104 -10.24 -17.68 -10.46
C GLU A 104 -9.07 -17.91 -11.42
N ALA A 105 -8.11 -16.99 -11.47
CA ALA A 105 -6.89 -17.15 -12.26
C ALA A 105 -6.07 -18.36 -11.78
N ILE A 106 -5.86 -18.49 -10.48
CA ILE A 106 -5.18 -19.63 -9.84
C ILE A 106 -5.93 -20.92 -10.17
N THR A 107 -7.25 -20.92 -10.02
CA THR A 107 -8.10 -22.09 -10.36
C THR A 107 -7.95 -22.50 -11.81
N ALA A 108 -7.92 -21.56 -12.75
CA ALA A 108 -7.75 -21.85 -14.17
C ALA A 108 -6.36 -22.45 -14.47
N TRP A 109 -5.27 -21.78 -14.02
CA TRP A 109 -3.91 -22.24 -14.28
C TRP A 109 -3.54 -23.54 -13.58
N SER A 110 -4.11 -23.83 -12.39
CA SER A 110 -3.88 -25.07 -11.65
C SER A 110 -4.42 -26.31 -12.36
N LYS A 111 -5.41 -26.15 -13.25
CA LYS A 111 -5.96 -27.26 -14.06
C LYS A 111 -5.06 -27.68 -15.22
N ILE A 112 -4.04 -26.87 -15.57
CA ILE A 112 -3.13 -27.18 -16.67
C ILE A 112 -2.08 -28.20 -16.19
N THR A 113 -2.19 -29.43 -16.68
CA THR A 113 -1.29 -30.52 -16.31
C THR A 113 -0.18 -30.70 -17.35
N ARG A 114 0.89 -31.38 -16.94
CA ARG A 114 2.06 -31.65 -17.81
C ARG A 114 1.73 -32.66 -18.92
N GLU A 115 0.77 -33.54 -18.65
CA GLU A 115 0.34 -34.60 -19.56
C GLU A 115 -0.56 -34.07 -20.69
N GLU A 116 -1.26 -32.99 -20.48
CA GLU A 116 -2.29 -32.46 -21.37
C GLU A 116 -1.81 -31.23 -22.17
N ALA A 117 -0.81 -30.53 -21.66
CA ALA A 117 -0.27 -29.34 -22.30
C ALA A 117 1.12 -29.60 -22.92
N ASP A 118 1.44 -28.89 -23.99
CA ASP A 118 2.82 -28.82 -24.44
C ASP A 118 3.70 -28.14 -23.37
N SER A 119 5.02 -28.47 -23.40
CA SER A 119 5.95 -27.97 -22.38
C SER A 119 5.97 -26.46 -22.24
N LYS A 120 5.79 -25.71 -23.32
CA LYS A 120 5.77 -24.23 -23.29
C LYS A 120 4.50 -23.71 -22.57
N THR A 121 3.32 -24.26 -22.89
CA THR A 121 2.07 -23.89 -22.26
C THR A 121 2.07 -24.23 -20.79
N TYR A 122 2.55 -25.44 -20.43
CA TYR A 122 2.69 -25.84 -19.02
C TYR A 122 3.63 -24.93 -18.24
N THR A 123 4.83 -24.66 -18.76
CA THR A 123 5.82 -23.83 -18.05
C THR A 123 5.36 -22.38 -17.92
N GLN A 124 4.64 -21.85 -18.93
CA GLN A 124 4.05 -20.51 -18.85
C GLN A 124 2.91 -20.47 -17.81
N ALA A 125 2.09 -21.53 -17.74
CA ALA A 125 1.04 -21.63 -16.70
C ALA A 125 1.65 -21.66 -15.30
N GLN A 126 2.70 -22.46 -15.08
CA GLN A 126 3.40 -22.49 -13.79
C GLN A 126 4.06 -21.15 -13.45
N LEU A 127 4.60 -20.43 -14.43
CA LEU A 127 5.18 -19.11 -14.22
C LEU A 127 4.12 -18.10 -13.74
N ASN A 128 2.96 -18.09 -14.40
CA ASN A 128 1.84 -17.22 -14.07
C ASN A 128 1.19 -17.57 -12.72
N LEU A 129 1.00 -18.88 -12.47
CA LEU A 129 0.44 -19.41 -11.23
C LEU A 129 1.28 -19.00 -10.01
N GLY A 130 2.59 -19.17 -10.10
CA GLY A 130 3.47 -18.74 -9.01
C GLY A 130 3.45 -17.21 -8.80
N ALA A 131 3.31 -16.43 -9.89
CA ALA A 131 3.16 -14.99 -9.77
C ALA A 131 1.83 -14.60 -9.11
N ALA A 132 0.75 -15.35 -9.35
CA ALA A 132 -0.53 -15.13 -8.68
C ALA A 132 -0.45 -15.44 -7.17
N TYR A 133 0.13 -16.58 -6.79
CA TYR A 133 0.37 -16.91 -5.38
C TYR A 133 1.23 -15.86 -4.67
N LYS A 134 2.29 -15.37 -5.33
CA LYS A 134 3.09 -14.29 -4.77
C LYS A 134 2.28 -13.01 -4.54
N ASN A 135 1.35 -12.68 -5.43
CA ASN A 135 0.48 -11.51 -5.29
C ASN A 135 -0.52 -11.66 -4.13
N GLN A 136 -0.83 -12.89 -3.72
CA GLN A 136 -1.63 -13.21 -2.53
C GLN A 136 -0.77 -13.39 -1.27
N ASP A 137 0.53 -13.08 -1.33
CA ASP A 137 1.52 -13.29 -0.27
C ASP A 137 1.74 -14.78 0.13
N GLU A 138 1.30 -15.70 -0.72
CA GLU A 138 1.47 -17.15 -0.57
C GLU A 138 2.82 -17.59 -1.13
N LEU A 139 3.91 -17.20 -0.46
CA LEU A 139 5.28 -17.39 -0.96
C LEU A 139 5.70 -18.87 -1.05
N ASP A 140 5.26 -19.73 -0.13
CA ASP A 140 5.63 -21.15 -0.15
C ASP A 140 4.96 -21.90 -1.32
N GLU A 141 3.73 -21.55 -1.67
CA GLU A 141 3.02 -22.02 -2.85
C GLU A 141 3.69 -21.54 -4.13
N ALA A 142 4.05 -20.27 -4.21
CA ALA A 142 4.78 -19.68 -5.33
C ALA A 142 6.13 -20.42 -5.54
N ILE A 143 6.90 -20.64 -4.47
CA ILE A 143 8.15 -21.40 -4.50
C ILE A 143 7.91 -22.83 -5.01
N THR A 144 6.88 -23.51 -4.52
CA THR A 144 6.52 -24.87 -4.93
C THR A 144 6.23 -24.95 -6.43
N VAL A 145 5.50 -23.98 -6.96
CA VAL A 145 5.09 -23.92 -8.36
C VAL A 145 6.27 -23.60 -9.27
N TRP A 146 7.04 -22.56 -8.98
CA TRP A 146 8.20 -22.19 -9.82
C TRP A 146 9.31 -23.23 -9.80
N SER A 147 9.46 -24.00 -8.71
CA SER A 147 10.44 -25.08 -8.64
C SER A 147 10.16 -26.25 -9.59
N LYS A 148 8.92 -26.38 -10.10
CA LYS A 148 8.55 -27.40 -11.11
C LYS A 148 9.06 -27.05 -12.52
N ILE A 149 9.45 -25.80 -12.77
CA ILE A 149 9.94 -25.38 -14.10
C ILE A 149 11.38 -25.82 -14.28
N THR A 150 11.61 -26.75 -15.15
CA THR A 150 12.94 -27.29 -15.45
C THR A 150 13.55 -26.68 -16.71
N ARG A 151 14.88 -26.77 -16.84
CA ARG A 151 15.59 -26.23 -18.00
C ARG A 151 15.30 -27.01 -19.29
N GLU A 152 14.96 -28.28 -19.18
CA GLU A 152 14.65 -29.17 -20.29
C GLU A 152 13.28 -28.89 -20.91
N GLU A 153 12.35 -28.34 -20.10
CA GLU A 153 10.95 -28.09 -20.51
C GLU A 153 10.69 -26.65 -20.92
N ALA A 154 11.38 -25.70 -20.29
CA ALA A 154 11.20 -24.29 -20.57
C ALA A 154 12.20 -23.79 -21.62
N ASP A 155 11.80 -22.83 -22.42
CA ASP A 155 12.79 -22.05 -23.17
C ASP A 155 13.67 -21.24 -22.20
N SER A 156 14.84 -20.83 -22.68
CA SER A 156 15.86 -20.18 -21.85
C SER A 156 15.37 -18.95 -21.10
N LYS A 157 14.49 -18.13 -21.71
CA LYS A 157 13.95 -16.93 -21.09
C LYS A 157 12.94 -17.28 -20.00
N THR A 158 12.02 -18.21 -20.28
CA THR A 158 11.04 -18.68 -19.30
C THR A 158 11.72 -19.31 -18.10
N TYR A 159 12.76 -20.14 -18.34
CA TYR A 159 13.56 -20.72 -17.26
C TYR A 159 14.28 -19.65 -16.43
N ALA A 160 14.96 -18.69 -17.06
CA ALA A 160 15.65 -17.62 -16.38
C ALA A 160 14.68 -16.77 -15.53
N GLN A 161 13.49 -16.46 -16.07
CA GLN A 161 12.46 -15.72 -15.34
C GLN A 161 11.93 -16.51 -14.14
N ALA A 162 11.71 -17.82 -14.30
CA ALA A 162 11.28 -18.69 -13.20
C ALA A 162 12.34 -18.75 -12.09
N GLN A 163 13.62 -18.90 -12.43
CA GLN A 163 14.71 -18.90 -11.44
C GLN A 163 14.87 -17.53 -10.77
N LEU A 164 14.66 -16.42 -11.49
CA LEU A 164 14.66 -15.07 -10.91
C LEU A 164 13.54 -14.91 -9.88
N ASN A 165 12.31 -15.30 -10.25
CA ASN A 165 11.15 -15.20 -9.36
C ASN A 165 11.31 -16.11 -8.13
N LEU A 166 11.80 -17.34 -8.33
CA LEU A 166 12.08 -18.30 -7.27
C LEU A 166 13.14 -17.78 -6.30
N GLY A 167 14.21 -17.17 -6.82
CA GLY A 167 15.25 -16.56 -6.01
C GLY A 167 14.76 -15.37 -5.22
N ALA A 168 13.93 -14.51 -5.82
CA ALA A 168 13.30 -13.40 -5.13
C ALA A 168 12.36 -13.87 -4.01
N ALA A 169 11.59 -14.94 -4.25
CA ALA A 169 10.72 -15.53 -3.23
C ALA A 169 11.52 -16.14 -2.06
N TYR A 170 12.63 -16.81 -2.35
CA TYR A 170 13.51 -17.31 -1.29
C TYR A 170 14.13 -16.18 -0.46
N ASN A 171 14.56 -15.07 -1.09
CA ASN A 171 15.05 -13.91 -0.36
C ASN A 171 13.94 -13.33 0.54
N ALA A 172 12.74 -13.11 0.01
CA ALA A 172 11.61 -12.63 0.78
C ALA A 172 11.22 -13.57 1.96
N SER A 173 11.43 -14.88 1.80
CA SER A 173 11.19 -15.89 2.86
C SER A 173 12.36 -16.03 3.83
N GLY A 174 13.40 -15.19 3.79
CA GLY A 174 14.57 -15.30 4.65
C GLY A 174 15.39 -16.56 4.43
N LYS A 175 15.41 -17.11 3.21
CA LYS A 175 16.12 -18.33 2.80
C LYS A 175 17.26 -18.02 1.81
N PRO A 176 18.27 -17.21 2.18
CA PRO A 176 19.25 -16.68 1.23
C PRO A 176 20.15 -17.74 0.60
N ASP A 177 20.48 -18.83 1.27
CA ASP A 177 21.30 -19.89 0.66
C ASP A 177 20.57 -20.64 -0.48
N GLN A 178 19.23 -20.78 -0.37
CA GLN A 178 18.41 -21.32 -1.45
C GLN A 178 18.31 -20.32 -2.61
N ALA A 179 18.15 -19.02 -2.32
CA ALA A 179 18.18 -17.97 -3.32
C ALA A 179 19.51 -17.99 -4.11
N ILE A 180 20.65 -18.05 -3.41
CA ILE A 180 21.97 -18.19 -4.04
C ILE A 180 22.02 -19.40 -4.99
N THR A 181 21.51 -20.54 -4.55
CA THR A 181 21.53 -21.78 -5.32
C THR A 181 20.75 -21.66 -6.62
N VAL A 182 19.58 -21.01 -6.62
CA VAL A 182 18.74 -20.91 -7.83
C VAL A 182 19.18 -19.77 -8.74
N LEU A 183 19.52 -18.60 -8.19
CA LEU A 183 19.94 -17.43 -8.96
C LEU A 183 21.29 -17.67 -9.69
N SER A 184 22.21 -18.44 -9.08
CA SER A 184 23.48 -18.81 -9.69
C SER A 184 23.35 -19.69 -10.95
N LYS A 185 22.17 -20.29 -11.18
CA LYS A 185 21.90 -21.09 -12.37
C LYS A 185 21.61 -20.26 -13.62
N ILE A 186 21.27 -18.96 -13.45
CA ILE A 186 20.90 -18.07 -14.56
C ILE A 186 22.19 -17.67 -15.31
N ARG A 187 22.28 -18.04 -16.58
CA ARG A 187 23.41 -17.68 -17.44
C ARG A 187 23.12 -16.40 -18.21
N ARG A 188 24.18 -15.65 -18.52
CA ARG A 188 24.07 -14.37 -19.26
C ARG A 188 23.39 -14.52 -20.62
N GLU A 189 23.67 -15.63 -21.31
CA GLU A 189 23.11 -15.93 -22.63
C GLU A 189 21.66 -16.42 -22.61
N GLU A 190 21.11 -16.76 -21.45
CA GLU A 190 19.76 -17.30 -21.30
C GLU A 190 18.72 -16.20 -20.96
N ALA A 191 19.19 -15.03 -20.57
CA ALA A 191 18.32 -13.91 -20.15
C ALA A 191 18.67 -12.65 -20.95
N ASP A 192 17.66 -11.79 -21.14
CA ASP A 192 17.94 -10.43 -21.61
C ASP A 192 18.71 -9.63 -20.53
N SER A 193 19.24 -8.46 -20.93
CA SER A 193 20.13 -7.67 -20.07
C SER A 193 19.46 -7.27 -18.76
N LYS A 194 18.17 -6.92 -18.78
CA LYS A 194 17.40 -6.51 -17.60
C LYS A 194 17.16 -7.68 -16.65
N THR A 195 16.65 -8.81 -17.16
CA THR A 195 16.42 -10.02 -16.36
C THR A 195 17.71 -10.52 -15.71
N TYR A 196 18.83 -10.50 -16.47
CA TYR A 196 20.12 -10.91 -15.91
C TYR A 196 20.61 -9.95 -14.82
N ALA A 197 20.51 -8.63 -15.03
CA ALA A 197 20.89 -7.64 -14.04
C ALA A 197 20.07 -7.77 -12.74
N GLN A 198 18.75 -7.97 -12.85
CA GLN A 198 17.89 -8.22 -11.70
C GLN A 198 18.25 -9.51 -10.96
N ALA A 199 18.61 -10.57 -11.71
CA ALA A 199 19.07 -11.81 -11.08
C ALA A 199 20.39 -11.60 -10.31
N GLN A 200 21.35 -10.82 -10.87
CA GLN A 200 22.58 -10.46 -10.16
C GLN A 200 22.32 -9.57 -8.95
N LEU A 201 21.38 -8.63 -9.03
CA LEU A 201 20.97 -7.80 -7.89
C LEU A 201 20.44 -8.68 -6.74
N ASN A 202 19.49 -9.59 -7.03
CA ASN A 202 18.92 -10.49 -6.03
C ASN A 202 19.97 -11.48 -5.48
N LEU A 203 20.89 -11.92 -6.32
CA LEU A 203 22.01 -12.79 -5.92
C LEU A 203 22.98 -12.06 -4.98
N GLY A 204 23.31 -10.80 -5.28
CA GLY A 204 24.12 -9.95 -4.43
C GLY A 204 23.47 -9.71 -3.07
N ALA A 205 22.17 -9.43 -3.04
CA ALA A 205 21.39 -9.30 -1.80
C ALA A 205 21.43 -10.58 -0.97
N ALA A 206 21.20 -11.75 -1.59
CA ALA A 206 21.26 -13.05 -0.93
C ALA A 206 22.64 -13.34 -0.33
N TYR A 207 23.74 -13.01 -1.05
CA TYR A 207 25.09 -13.13 -0.50
C TYR A 207 25.30 -12.23 0.71
N ALA A 208 24.81 -10.98 0.66
CA ALA A 208 24.93 -10.04 1.78
C ALA A 208 24.17 -10.55 3.02
N GLU A 209 22.94 -11.03 2.86
CA GLU A 209 22.14 -11.63 3.93
C GLU A 209 22.76 -12.90 4.52
N SER A 210 23.44 -13.72 3.69
CA SER A 210 24.22 -14.87 4.15
C SER A 210 25.53 -14.50 4.84
N GLY A 211 25.84 -13.21 5.01
CA GLY A 211 27.10 -12.73 5.55
C GLY A 211 28.33 -12.90 4.64
N LYS A 212 28.12 -13.29 3.38
CA LYS A 212 29.18 -13.50 2.37
C LYS A 212 29.47 -12.18 1.64
N LEU A 213 29.91 -11.15 2.40
CA LEU A 213 29.98 -9.76 1.92
C LEU A 213 30.90 -9.59 0.69
N ASP A 214 32.05 -10.27 0.64
CA ASP A 214 32.96 -10.19 -0.51
C ASP A 214 32.34 -10.69 -1.83
N GLN A 215 31.52 -11.76 -1.73
CA GLN A 215 30.79 -12.28 -2.90
C GLN A 215 29.68 -11.30 -3.31
N ALA A 216 28.97 -10.71 -2.35
CA ALA A 216 27.98 -9.70 -2.62
C ALA A 216 28.58 -8.51 -3.38
N ILE A 217 29.69 -7.95 -2.88
CA ILE A 217 30.43 -6.86 -3.54
C ILE A 217 30.82 -7.24 -4.96
N LYS A 218 31.44 -8.42 -5.14
CA LYS A 218 31.87 -8.89 -6.46
C LYS A 218 30.71 -8.98 -7.46
N ILE A 219 29.54 -9.43 -7.04
CA ILE A 219 28.39 -9.57 -7.92
C ILE A 219 27.76 -8.20 -8.20
N LEU A 220 27.50 -7.39 -7.17
CA LEU A 220 26.85 -6.10 -7.31
C LEU A 220 27.67 -5.10 -8.14
N SER A 221 29.01 -5.08 -7.97
CA SER A 221 29.89 -4.20 -8.73
C SER A 221 30.00 -4.51 -10.23
N ASN A 222 29.54 -5.69 -10.66
CA ASN A 222 29.50 -6.05 -12.08
C ASN A 222 28.22 -5.60 -12.79
N ILE A 223 27.24 -5.04 -12.10
CA ILE A 223 26.00 -4.54 -12.70
C ILE A 223 26.30 -3.17 -13.31
N SER A 224 26.12 -3.07 -14.65
CA SER A 224 26.36 -1.81 -15.37
C SER A 224 25.08 -1.00 -15.53
N HIS A 225 25.22 0.32 -15.51
CA HIS A 225 24.14 1.28 -15.78
C HIS A 225 23.48 1.07 -17.15
N ASP A 226 24.27 0.70 -18.17
CA ASP A 226 23.78 0.46 -19.53
C ASP A 226 22.83 -0.74 -19.64
N ASN A 227 22.82 -1.64 -18.65
CA ASN A 227 21.93 -2.80 -18.68
C ASN A 227 20.49 -2.45 -18.29
N ASP A 228 20.33 -1.68 -17.23
CA ASP A 228 19.07 -1.18 -16.71
C ASP A 228 19.39 -0.14 -15.60
N PRO A 229 19.18 1.17 -15.84
CA PRO A 229 19.53 2.22 -14.86
C PRO A 229 18.90 2.02 -13.49
N GLU A 230 17.63 1.60 -13.43
CA GLU A 230 16.90 1.32 -12.18
C GLU A 230 17.57 0.19 -11.39
N THR A 231 17.87 -0.94 -12.04
CA THR A 231 18.57 -2.07 -11.40
C THR A 231 19.98 -1.67 -10.96
N TYR A 232 20.68 -0.84 -11.74
CA TYR A 232 22.00 -0.31 -11.36
C TYR A 232 21.91 0.56 -10.09
N ALA A 233 20.97 1.47 -10.02
CA ALA A 233 20.78 2.32 -8.82
C ALA A 233 20.53 1.47 -7.55
N ARG A 234 19.68 0.45 -7.65
CA ARG A 234 19.44 -0.50 -6.56
C ARG A 234 20.68 -1.34 -6.21
N ALA A 235 21.48 -1.70 -7.21
CA ALA A 235 22.73 -2.42 -6.99
C ALA A 235 23.76 -1.54 -6.26
N GLN A 236 23.90 -0.27 -6.64
CA GLN A 236 24.74 0.69 -5.94
C GLN A 236 24.28 0.94 -4.52
N LEU A 237 22.93 0.97 -4.27
CA LEU A 237 22.38 1.08 -2.93
C LEU A 237 22.81 -0.11 -2.06
N ASN A 238 22.62 -1.33 -2.54
CA ASN A 238 23.00 -2.55 -1.82
C ASN A 238 24.52 -2.68 -1.66
N LEU A 239 25.28 -2.26 -2.65
CA LEU A 239 26.75 -2.23 -2.61
C LEU A 239 27.25 -1.32 -1.49
N GLY A 240 26.69 -0.11 -1.40
CA GLY A 240 27.03 0.82 -0.33
C GLY A 240 26.65 0.30 1.07
N VAL A 241 25.49 -0.36 1.21
CA VAL A 241 25.11 -1.03 2.46
C VAL A 241 26.08 -2.14 2.81
N THR A 242 26.54 -2.91 1.82
CA THR A 242 27.48 -4.02 2.01
C THR A 242 28.88 -3.50 2.43
N TYR A 243 29.40 -2.44 1.79
CA TYR A 243 30.64 -1.79 2.19
C TYR A 243 30.54 -1.19 3.60
N HIS A 244 29.43 -0.54 3.91
CA HIS A 244 29.20 -0.02 5.27
C HIS A 244 29.23 -1.14 6.32
N ALA A 245 28.65 -2.31 6.02
CA ALA A 245 28.67 -3.47 6.92
C ALA A 245 30.10 -4.02 7.13
N GLN A 246 31.01 -3.87 6.14
CA GLN A 246 32.44 -4.19 6.27
C GLN A 246 33.25 -3.10 6.97
N GLY A 247 32.67 -1.92 7.22
CA GLY A 247 33.38 -0.76 7.76
C GLY A 247 34.14 0.06 6.72
N GLU A 248 33.98 -0.24 5.43
CA GLU A 248 34.59 0.46 4.29
C GLU A 248 33.76 1.69 3.92
N LEU A 249 33.88 2.76 4.75
CA LEU A 249 33.01 3.93 4.67
C LEU A 249 33.20 4.76 3.40
N GLU A 250 34.41 4.86 2.87
CA GLU A 250 34.70 5.65 1.65
C GLU A 250 34.11 4.96 0.40
N GLU A 251 34.24 3.65 0.35
CA GLU A 251 33.65 2.83 -0.70
C GLU A 251 32.13 2.88 -0.65
N ALA A 252 31.53 2.87 0.55
CA ALA A 252 30.08 3.04 0.74
C ALA A 252 29.63 4.43 0.24
N ILE A 253 30.35 5.51 0.59
CA ILE A 253 30.07 6.87 0.10
C ILE A 253 30.14 6.90 -1.43
N THR A 254 31.16 6.29 -2.01
CA THR A 254 31.36 6.25 -3.46
C THR A 254 30.18 5.54 -4.15
N ALA A 255 29.78 4.36 -3.66
CA ALA A 255 28.68 3.60 -4.22
C ALA A 255 27.36 4.39 -4.16
N TRP A 256 27.00 4.96 -3.01
CA TRP A 256 25.76 5.75 -2.88
C TRP A 256 25.80 7.06 -3.67
N SER A 257 26.97 7.68 -3.87
CA SER A 257 27.11 8.90 -4.68
C SER A 257 26.94 8.66 -6.18
N ASN A 258 27.05 7.41 -6.64
CA ASN A 258 26.84 7.02 -8.05
C ASN A 258 25.35 6.87 -8.41
N ILE A 259 24.43 7.02 -7.45
CA ILE A 259 22.99 6.88 -7.70
C ILE A 259 22.44 8.23 -8.12
N HIS A 260 21.79 8.28 -9.26
CA HIS A 260 21.10 9.47 -9.76
C HIS A 260 19.60 9.38 -9.50
N HIS A 261 18.98 10.54 -9.24
CA HIS A 261 17.54 10.62 -8.98
C HIS A 261 16.69 10.07 -10.13
N ASP A 262 17.11 10.34 -11.37
CA ASP A 262 16.37 9.93 -12.56
C ASP A 262 16.42 8.41 -12.83
N ASP A 263 17.37 7.70 -12.25
CA ASP A 263 17.51 6.25 -12.41
C ASP A 263 16.51 5.48 -11.52
N ASP A 264 16.45 5.85 -10.24
CA ASP A 264 15.50 5.32 -9.26
C ASP A 264 15.38 6.33 -8.10
N PRO A 265 14.29 7.14 -8.04
CA PRO A 265 14.09 8.15 -7.00
C PRO A 265 14.08 7.61 -5.57
N ASP A 266 13.58 6.38 -5.37
CA ASP A 266 13.52 5.73 -4.06
C ASP A 266 14.91 5.25 -3.61
N ALA A 267 15.67 4.61 -4.49
CA ALA A 267 17.05 4.24 -4.22
C ALA A 267 17.93 5.49 -3.95
N TYR A 268 17.72 6.57 -4.71
CA TYR A 268 18.40 7.85 -4.49
C TYR A 268 18.08 8.42 -3.10
N ALA A 269 16.82 8.47 -2.70
CA ALA A 269 16.42 8.99 -1.39
C ALA A 269 17.04 8.17 -0.25
N LYS A 270 17.05 6.84 -0.35
CA LYS A 270 17.70 5.94 0.61
C LYS A 270 19.23 6.17 0.67
N ALA A 271 19.86 6.33 -0.49
CA ALA A 271 21.29 6.63 -0.58
C ALA A 271 21.64 7.97 0.08
N GLN A 272 20.88 9.05 -0.22
CA GLN A 272 21.07 10.36 0.38
C GLN A 272 20.91 10.32 1.91
N PHE A 273 19.93 9.58 2.40
CA PHE A 273 19.75 9.40 3.85
C PHE A 273 20.93 8.67 4.49
N ASN A 274 21.45 7.62 3.86
CA ASN A 274 22.63 6.90 4.34
C ASN A 274 23.91 7.74 4.26
N LEU A 275 24.09 8.51 3.19
CA LEU A 275 25.20 9.49 3.07
C LEU A 275 25.14 10.52 4.19
N GLY A 276 23.95 11.05 4.49
CA GLY A 276 23.75 11.96 5.60
C GLY A 276 24.25 11.39 6.94
N LYS A 277 23.87 10.14 7.24
CA LYS A 277 24.32 9.44 8.45
C LYS A 277 25.83 9.24 8.52
N ILE A 278 26.46 8.84 7.42
CA ILE A 278 27.92 8.66 7.41
C ILE A 278 28.66 9.99 7.58
N TYR A 279 28.24 11.04 6.88
CA TYR A 279 28.84 12.35 7.01
C TYR A 279 28.67 12.92 8.43
N GLU A 280 27.51 12.71 9.05
CA GLU A 280 27.28 13.08 10.45
C GLU A 280 28.23 12.32 11.39
N TYR A 281 28.36 11.00 11.20
CA TYR A 281 29.29 10.16 11.98
C TYR A 281 30.75 10.61 11.82
N LYS A 282 31.15 11.03 10.62
CA LYS A 282 32.50 11.61 10.34
C LYS A 282 32.67 13.04 10.85
N GLY A 283 31.59 13.68 11.33
CA GLY A 283 31.61 15.09 11.79
C GLY A 283 31.58 16.12 10.66
N ASP A 284 31.35 15.69 9.40
CA ASP A 284 31.16 16.60 8.27
C ASP A 284 29.68 17.04 8.20
N ILE A 285 29.34 17.96 9.11
CA ILE A 285 27.95 18.45 9.26
C ILE A 285 27.46 19.17 7.99
N LYS A 286 28.34 19.76 7.20
CA LYS A 286 27.94 20.43 5.96
C LYS A 286 27.45 19.43 4.92
N GLN A 287 28.21 18.39 4.64
CA GLN A 287 27.84 17.32 3.74
C GLN A 287 26.62 16.54 4.24
N ALA A 288 26.54 16.29 5.56
CA ALA A 288 25.39 15.64 6.17
C ALA A 288 24.08 16.41 5.90
N LYS A 289 24.10 17.73 6.13
CA LYS A 289 22.94 18.59 5.84
C LYS A 289 22.54 18.59 4.37
N GLU A 290 23.52 18.65 3.45
CA GLU A 290 23.26 18.62 2.03
C GLU A 290 22.60 17.30 1.61
N ALA A 291 23.11 16.19 2.09
CA ALA A 291 22.57 14.87 1.83
C ALA A 291 21.13 14.71 2.38
N TYR A 292 20.90 15.07 3.65
CA TYR A 292 19.56 14.98 4.24
C TYR A 292 18.53 15.87 3.53
N ARG A 293 18.92 17.03 3.02
CA ARG A 293 18.06 17.95 2.26
C ARG A 293 17.60 17.36 0.92
N ASN A 294 18.40 16.47 0.34
CA ASN A 294 18.11 15.79 -0.92
C ASN A 294 17.19 14.56 -0.75
N VAL A 295 16.86 14.18 0.50
CA VAL A 295 15.97 13.06 0.77
C VAL A 295 14.52 13.45 0.42
N GLN A 296 13.90 12.69 -0.47
CA GLN A 296 12.53 12.90 -0.95
C GLN A 296 11.68 11.64 -0.81
N GLY A 297 10.45 11.67 -1.32
CA GLY A 297 9.55 10.52 -1.34
C GLY A 297 9.18 10.04 0.06
N SER A 298 9.12 8.73 0.23
CA SER A 298 8.74 8.07 1.48
C SER A 298 9.64 8.40 2.68
N LEU A 299 10.90 8.75 2.43
CA LEU A 299 11.88 9.12 3.47
C LEU A 299 11.95 10.61 3.77
N TYR A 300 11.17 11.45 3.08
CA TYR A 300 11.22 12.91 3.25
C TYR A 300 11.18 13.35 4.72
N TYR A 301 10.24 12.83 5.49
CA TYR A 301 10.14 13.19 6.91
C TYR A 301 11.43 12.89 7.69
N ARG A 302 12.05 11.74 7.44
CA ARG A 302 13.28 11.35 8.12
C ARG A 302 14.44 12.27 7.73
N GLY A 303 14.60 12.56 6.45
CA GLY A 303 15.65 13.45 5.96
C GLY A 303 15.50 14.89 6.47
N GLU A 304 14.31 15.46 6.32
CA GLU A 304 14.01 16.82 6.79
C GLU A 304 14.15 16.96 8.32
N ARG A 305 13.76 15.93 9.07
CA ARG A 305 13.97 15.87 10.53
C ARG A 305 15.44 15.97 10.91
N GLU A 306 16.28 15.13 10.33
CA GLU A 306 17.73 15.14 10.62
C GLU A 306 18.36 16.46 10.16
N TYR A 307 17.96 16.97 9.00
CA TYR A 307 18.38 18.30 8.53
C TYR A 307 18.07 19.39 9.55
N LYS A 308 16.82 19.46 10.06
CA LYS A 308 16.41 20.46 11.06
C LYS A 308 17.13 20.30 12.40
N ILE A 309 17.39 19.08 12.83
CA ILE A 309 18.17 18.78 14.03
C ILE A 309 19.60 19.36 13.89
N LEU A 310 20.26 19.11 12.75
CA LEU A 310 21.60 19.59 12.49
C LEU A 310 21.70 21.12 12.28
N GLU A 311 20.59 21.80 12.05
CA GLU A 311 20.53 23.27 12.02
C GLU A 311 20.61 23.91 13.41
N CYS A 312 20.35 23.11 14.46
CA CYS A 312 20.33 23.58 15.85
C CYS A 312 21.75 23.69 16.46
N PRO A 313 21.91 24.43 17.57
CA PRO A 313 23.17 24.48 18.32
C PRO A 313 23.61 23.08 18.77
N PRO A 314 24.96 22.80 18.76
CA PRO A 314 25.50 21.48 19.10
C PRO A 314 25.04 20.93 20.45
N GLU A 315 24.84 21.81 21.43
CA GLU A 315 24.48 21.47 22.81
C GLU A 315 23.09 20.82 22.93
N VAL A 316 22.18 21.08 21.96
CA VAL A 316 20.82 20.53 21.96
C VAL A 316 20.64 19.35 20.99
N ILE A 317 21.52 19.14 20.02
CA ILE A 317 21.40 18.12 18.96
C ILE A 317 21.14 16.74 19.56
N LYS A 318 21.95 16.31 20.54
CA LYS A 318 21.78 15.00 21.18
C LYS A 318 20.39 14.84 21.81
N LYS A 319 19.86 15.89 22.46
CA LYS A 319 18.53 15.87 23.07
C LYS A 319 17.44 15.80 22.03
N LEU A 320 17.60 16.48 20.90
CA LEU A 320 16.66 16.41 19.78
C LEU A 320 16.64 15.03 19.14
N HIS A 321 17.79 14.38 18.97
CA HIS A 321 17.84 12.97 18.51
C HIS A 321 17.18 12.02 19.52
N ASP A 322 17.32 12.26 20.83
CA ASP A 322 16.65 11.46 21.85
C ASP A 322 15.11 11.65 21.79
N ILE A 323 14.62 12.88 21.57
CA ILE A 323 13.19 13.14 21.34
C ILE A 323 12.72 12.41 20.07
N ALA A 324 13.48 12.53 18.97
CA ALA A 324 13.13 11.91 17.69
C ALA A 324 13.01 10.38 17.82
N ARG A 325 13.98 9.74 18.48
CA ARG A 325 13.97 8.29 18.75
C ARG A 325 12.76 7.87 19.59
N ASN A 326 12.42 8.65 20.61
CA ASN A 326 11.28 8.36 21.47
C ASN A 326 9.96 8.58 20.74
N THR A 327 9.88 9.60 19.88
CA THR A 327 8.72 9.83 19.00
C THR A 327 8.48 8.63 18.08
N ASP A 328 9.55 8.11 17.44
CA ASP A 328 9.45 6.91 16.58
C ASP A 328 8.96 5.69 17.39
N LYS A 329 9.50 5.46 18.60
CA LYS A 329 9.06 4.37 19.48
C LYS A 329 7.59 4.49 19.91
N VAL A 330 7.15 5.68 20.30
CA VAL A 330 5.75 5.91 20.68
C VAL A 330 4.83 5.67 19.48
N ARG A 331 5.20 6.18 18.30
CA ARG A 331 4.44 5.97 17.07
C ARG A 331 4.31 4.49 16.71
N GLU A 332 5.39 3.72 16.79
CA GLU A 332 5.41 2.28 16.52
C GLU A 332 4.44 1.53 17.46
N VAL A 333 4.47 1.86 18.74
CA VAL A 333 3.56 1.29 19.74
C VAL A 333 2.09 1.66 19.48
N LEU A 334 1.81 2.81 18.86
CA LEU A 334 0.46 3.24 18.51
C LEU A 334 -0.15 2.50 17.31
N GLN A 335 0.61 1.69 16.57
CA GLN A 335 0.04 0.84 15.53
C GLN A 335 -0.94 -0.17 16.11
N ILE A 336 -1.94 -0.57 15.33
CA ILE A 336 -2.91 -1.60 15.71
C ILE A 336 -2.23 -2.96 15.93
N ILE A 337 -2.93 -3.87 16.60
CA ILE A 337 -2.50 -5.26 16.81
C ILE A 337 -3.27 -6.14 15.82
N PRO A 338 -2.70 -6.51 14.66
CA PRO A 338 -3.45 -7.16 13.57
C PRO A 338 -4.12 -8.47 13.99
N GLU A 339 -3.53 -9.22 14.93
CA GLU A 339 -4.10 -10.47 15.45
C GLU A 339 -5.47 -10.27 16.13
N PHE A 340 -5.67 -9.13 16.84
CA PHE A 340 -6.89 -8.86 17.60
C PHE A 340 -7.69 -7.68 17.08
N GLU A 341 -7.12 -6.87 16.22
CA GLU A 341 -7.69 -5.61 15.73
C GLU A 341 -7.73 -5.57 14.19
N SER A 342 -7.94 -6.75 13.60
CA SER A 342 -7.99 -6.91 12.13
C SER A 342 -9.18 -6.19 11.48
N LYS A 343 -10.14 -5.70 12.28
CA LYS A 343 -11.37 -5.06 11.80
C LYS A 343 -11.62 -3.77 12.53
N VAL A 344 -11.92 -2.72 11.77
CA VAL A 344 -12.25 -1.39 12.31
C VAL A 344 -13.42 -0.78 11.56
N ALA A 345 -14.21 0.06 12.21
CA ALA A 345 -15.42 0.65 11.65
C ALA A 345 -15.25 2.12 11.29
N HIS A 346 -15.77 2.52 10.15
CA HIS A 346 -15.96 3.91 9.76
C HIS A 346 -17.44 4.27 9.72
N TYR A 347 -17.83 5.30 10.46
CA TYR A 347 -19.21 5.76 10.53
C TYR A 347 -19.48 6.88 9.53
N SER A 348 -20.52 6.69 8.72
CA SER A 348 -20.93 7.66 7.72
C SER A 348 -22.45 7.70 7.50
N ARG A 349 -22.89 8.60 6.62
CA ARG A 349 -24.26 8.58 6.11
C ARG A 349 -24.44 7.44 5.12
N ALA A 350 -25.64 6.89 5.03
CA ALA A 350 -25.97 5.87 4.03
C ALA A 350 -25.69 6.37 2.60
N SER A 351 -26.00 7.63 2.31
CA SER A 351 -25.73 8.24 1.00
C SER A 351 -24.24 8.30 0.65
N THR A 352 -23.37 8.49 1.65
CA THR A 352 -21.91 8.45 1.46
C THR A 352 -21.45 7.02 1.14
N ALA A 353 -21.94 6.03 1.88
CA ALA A 353 -21.61 4.64 1.65
C ALA A 353 -22.02 4.17 0.22
N PHE A 354 -23.21 4.54 -0.24
CA PHE A 354 -23.64 4.26 -1.62
C PHE A 354 -22.73 4.91 -2.68
N ASN A 355 -22.20 6.09 -2.41
CA ASN A 355 -21.24 6.71 -3.32
C ASN A 355 -19.90 5.97 -3.34
N LEU A 356 -19.43 5.45 -2.19
CA LEU A 356 -18.20 4.68 -2.10
C LEU A 356 -18.29 3.33 -2.83
N PHE A 357 -19.47 2.71 -2.82
CA PHE A 357 -19.68 1.40 -3.45
C PHE A 357 -20.01 1.48 -4.95
N GLY A 358 -20.52 2.64 -5.41
CA GLY A 358 -21.03 2.78 -6.77
C GLY A 358 -22.36 2.05 -6.97
N ASP A 359 -22.78 1.94 -8.23
CA ASP A 359 -23.96 1.19 -8.65
C ASP A 359 -23.81 0.82 -10.13
N GLU A 360 -23.31 -0.37 -10.40
CA GLU A 360 -23.06 -0.87 -11.75
C GLU A 360 -24.36 -0.94 -12.60
N ARG A 361 -25.51 -1.20 -11.96
CA ARG A 361 -26.82 -1.26 -12.66
C ARG A 361 -27.25 0.09 -13.22
N ASN A 362 -26.79 1.17 -12.58
CA ASN A 362 -27.08 2.56 -12.97
C ASN A 362 -25.85 3.28 -13.57
N ASN A 363 -24.82 2.54 -13.98
CA ASN A 363 -23.55 3.08 -14.52
C ASN A 363 -22.91 4.15 -13.61
N LYS A 364 -23.01 3.97 -12.30
CA LYS A 364 -22.40 4.87 -11.33
C LYS A 364 -21.13 4.26 -10.76
N ASN A 365 -19.99 4.74 -11.20
CA ASN A 365 -18.69 4.32 -10.68
C ASN A 365 -18.54 4.60 -9.18
N PRO A 366 -17.86 3.75 -8.42
CA PRO A 366 -17.53 4.00 -7.03
C PRO A 366 -16.66 5.26 -6.91
N SER A 367 -16.86 6.01 -5.83
CA SER A 367 -15.98 7.13 -5.48
C SER A 367 -14.83 6.65 -4.62
N ASN A 368 -13.66 7.29 -4.75
CA ASN A 368 -12.54 7.04 -3.86
C ASN A 368 -12.89 7.40 -2.41
N PHE A 369 -12.27 6.68 -1.48
CA PHE A 369 -12.31 7.03 -0.07
C PHE A 369 -11.55 8.34 0.16
N ARG A 370 -12.00 9.17 1.13
CA ARG A 370 -11.47 10.52 1.32
C ARG A 370 -10.98 10.74 2.73
N LEU A 371 -9.79 11.33 2.84
CA LEU A 371 -9.33 11.93 4.09
C LEU A 371 -9.68 13.41 4.07
N SER A 372 -10.40 13.86 5.09
CA SER A 372 -10.84 15.26 5.20
C SER A 372 -9.84 16.10 5.99
N THR A 373 -9.82 17.41 5.71
CA THR A 373 -8.97 18.33 6.47
C THR A 373 -9.29 18.28 7.97
N ILE A 374 -8.25 18.33 8.79
CA ILE A 374 -8.35 18.37 10.26
C ILE A 374 -9.24 19.53 10.76
N ARG A 375 -9.28 20.62 10.00
CA ARG A 375 -10.11 21.80 10.34
C ARG A 375 -11.61 21.56 10.17
N GLY A 376 -12.01 20.47 9.53
CA GLY A 376 -13.40 20.04 9.34
C GLY A 376 -13.90 19.07 10.39
N VAL A 377 -13.07 18.63 11.34
CA VAL A 377 -13.48 17.72 12.41
C VAL A 377 -14.20 18.46 13.56
N ASN A 378 -15.02 17.72 14.29
CA ASN A 378 -15.88 18.29 15.36
C ASN A 378 -15.14 18.62 16.67
N ASP A 379 -13.83 18.49 16.71
CA ASP A 379 -13.00 18.73 17.89
C ASP A 379 -12.17 20.00 17.70
N PRO A 380 -12.47 21.12 18.39
CA PRO A 380 -11.71 22.35 18.25
C PRO A 380 -10.31 22.26 18.89
N THR A 381 -10.05 21.25 19.73
CA THR A 381 -8.76 21.01 20.39
C THR A 381 -7.88 20.03 19.62
N GLU A 382 -8.33 19.59 18.45
CA GLU A 382 -7.61 18.61 17.64
C GLU A 382 -6.20 19.09 17.28
N GLY A 383 -5.21 18.28 17.66
CA GLY A 383 -3.79 18.60 17.49
C GLY A 383 -3.21 19.58 18.53
N LEU A 384 -3.97 20.00 19.56
CA LEU A 384 -3.50 20.93 20.57
C LEU A 384 -3.31 20.30 21.97
N VAL A 385 -3.85 19.12 22.21
CA VAL A 385 -3.94 18.49 23.54
C VAL A 385 -2.56 18.27 24.19
N LEU A 386 -1.58 17.78 23.42
CA LEU A 386 -0.20 17.63 23.93
C LEU A 386 0.45 18.96 24.27
N ARG A 387 0.20 20.01 23.48
CA ARG A 387 0.67 21.37 23.78
C ARG A 387 0.11 21.82 25.12
N ASP A 388 -1.20 21.73 25.28
CA ASP A 388 -1.89 22.21 26.50
C ASP A 388 -1.38 21.43 27.72
N TYR A 389 -1.12 20.13 27.59
CA TYR A 389 -0.49 19.32 28.65
C TYR A 389 0.92 19.84 29.00
N TRP A 390 1.81 20.05 28.02
CA TRP A 390 3.15 20.53 28.31
C TRP A 390 3.18 21.99 28.80
N GLU A 391 2.22 22.80 28.40
CA GLU A 391 2.02 24.14 28.95
C GLU A 391 1.72 24.09 30.47
N GLN A 392 0.85 23.17 30.92
CA GLN A 392 0.62 22.90 32.34
C GLN A 392 1.87 22.40 33.06
N GLN A 393 2.77 21.73 32.34
CA GLN A 393 4.07 21.31 32.88
C GLN A 393 5.17 22.39 32.88
N GLY A 394 4.80 23.63 32.56
CA GLY A 394 5.70 24.79 32.59
C GLY A 394 6.50 25.00 31.31
N ILE A 395 6.16 24.34 30.20
CA ILE A 395 6.77 24.58 28.89
C ILE A 395 5.87 25.57 28.14
N SER A 396 6.17 26.86 28.27
CA SER A 396 5.34 27.95 27.69
C SER A 396 5.64 28.23 26.22
N GLU A 397 6.62 27.57 25.63
CA GLU A 397 7.00 27.79 24.25
C GLU A 397 6.04 27.11 23.29
N ASN A 398 5.70 27.79 22.18
CA ASN A 398 4.83 27.20 21.15
C ASN A 398 5.58 26.13 20.36
N ILE A 399 5.45 24.89 20.80
CA ILE A 399 6.08 23.71 20.18
C ILE A 399 5.21 23.04 19.10
N TYR A 400 4.18 23.71 18.61
CA TYR A 400 3.24 23.22 17.58
C TYR A 400 3.28 24.04 16.31
N THR A 401 3.00 23.35 15.18
CA THR A 401 2.89 24.00 13.88
C THR A 401 1.46 23.95 13.35
N ASN A 402 1.04 25.02 12.68
CA ASN A 402 -0.17 25.08 11.89
C ASN A 402 0.12 25.27 10.39
N ASP A 403 1.38 25.15 9.99
CA ASP A 403 1.84 25.46 8.63
C ASP A 403 1.68 24.30 7.66
N THR A 404 1.23 23.14 8.16
CA THR A 404 0.96 21.94 7.36
C THR A 404 -0.54 21.78 7.06
N ALA A 405 -0.82 21.26 5.86
CA ALA A 405 -2.13 20.74 5.51
C ALA A 405 -2.24 19.30 6.02
N THR A 406 -3.14 19.06 6.97
CA THR A 406 -3.33 17.75 7.58
C THR A 406 -4.70 17.22 7.23
N PHE A 407 -4.73 15.99 6.71
CA PHE A 407 -5.93 15.26 6.33
C PHE A 407 -6.00 13.98 7.14
N ILE A 408 -7.18 13.66 7.66
CA ILE A 408 -7.39 12.46 8.46
C ILE A 408 -8.67 11.75 8.04
N SER A 409 -8.69 10.43 8.26
CA SER A 409 -9.92 9.67 8.37
C SER A 409 -9.91 8.86 9.64
N CYS A 410 -11.05 8.89 10.33
CA CYS A 410 -11.21 8.29 11.64
C CYS A 410 -11.95 6.97 11.53
N PHE A 411 -11.40 5.96 12.18
CA PHE A 411 -11.99 4.64 12.37
C PHE A 411 -12.15 4.38 13.86
N THR A 412 -12.83 3.33 14.25
CA THR A 412 -13.04 2.96 15.64
C THR A 412 -13.06 1.45 15.82
N PHE A 413 -12.67 1.00 17.00
CA PHE A 413 -12.83 -0.40 17.40
C PHE A 413 -14.28 -0.75 17.79
N ASN A 414 -15.19 0.24 17.89
CA ASN A 414 -16.60 0.06 18.22
C ASN A 414 -17.44 -0.03 16.96
N HIS A 415 -17.76 -1.24 16.50
CA HIS A 415 -18.45 -1.48 15.23
C HIS A 415 -19.95 -1.14 15.28
N ASP A 416 -20.60 -1.22 16.46
CA ASP A 416 -22.02 -0.92 16.68
C ASP A 416 -22.19 0.00 17.88
N SER A 417 -21.91 1.29 17.70
CA SER A 417 -21.98 2.31 18.76
C SER A 417 -23.10 3.29 18.52
N LEU A 418 -24.04 3.38 19.50
CA LEU A 418 -25.14 4.34 19.47
C LEU A 418 -24.66 5.79 19.37
N ASN A 419 -23.62 6.15 20.11
CA ASN A 419 -23.09 7.51 20.12
C ASN A 419 -22.47 7.88 18.77
N GLN A 420 -21.79 6.94 18.11
CA GLN A 420 -21.22 7.14 16.78
C GLN A 420 -22.33 7.33 15.74
N PHE A 421 -23.39 6.52 15.76
CA PHE A 421 -24.54 6.69 14.86
C PHE A 421 -25.23 8.05 15.06
N ARG A 422 -25.28 8.57 16.29
CA ARG A 422 -25.83 9.91 16.58
C ARG A 422 -24.95 11.02 16.02
N LEU A 423 -23.63 10.90 16.15
CA LEU A 423 -22.69 11.93 15.73
C LEU A 423 -22.55 12.02 14.20
N TYR A 424 -22.43 10.88 13.54
CA TYR A 424 -22.07 10.82 12.12
C TYR A 424 -23.24 10.48 11.20
N GLY A 425 -24.34 9.96 11.72
CA GLY A 425 -25.51 9.54 10.97
C GLY A 425 -26.64 10.56 10.91
N LYS A 426 -26.37 11.88 10.92
CA LYS A 426 -27.42 12.90 10.78
C LYS A 426 -27.75 13.15 9.32
N GLU A 427 -29.01 12.91 8.93
CA GLU A 427 -29.50 13.23 7.60
C GLU A 427 -30.93 13.83 7.70
N ASN A 428 -31.16 14.94 7.00
CA ASN A 428 -32.46 15.63 6.97
C ASN A 428 -33.03 15.98 8.36
N GLY A 429 -32.16 16.32 9.33
CA GLY A 429 -32.57 16.66 10.70
C GLY A 429 -32.90 15.45 11.58
N ARG A 430 -32.77 14.23 11.10
CA ARG A 430 -32.95 13.00 11.87
C ARG A 430 -31.61 12.46 12.34
N GLU A 431 -31.55 12.03 13.59
CA GLU A 431 -30.38 11.35 14.17
C GLU A 431 -30.43 9.84 13.88
N ALA A 432 -29.28 9.16 13.98
CA ALA A 432 -29.15 7.72 13.80
C ALA A 432 -29.74 7.19 12.48
N THR A 433 -29.44 7.88 11.39
CA THR A 433 -29.72 7.44 10.02
C THR A 433 -28.44 7.01 9.29
N GLY A 434 -27.36 6.78 10.03
CA GLY A 434 -26.05 6.44 9.50
C GLY A 434 -25.81 4.94 9.40
N VAL A 435 -24.66 4.63 8.83
CA VAL A 435 -24.12 3.28 8.66
C VAL A 435 -22.72 3.21 9.28
N SER A 436 -22.36 2.03 9.74
CA SER A 436 -21.01 1.67 10.18
C SER A 436 -20.45 0.67 9.18
N LEU A 437 -19.44 1.08 8.43
CA LEU A 437 -18.71 0.25 7.48
C LEU A 437 -17.54 -0.39 8.21
N VAL A 438 -17.54 -1.70 8.35
CA VAL A 438 -16.46 -2.46 9.01
C VAL A 438 -15.49 -2.91 7.94
N PHE A 439 -14.28 -2.37 8.01
CA PHE A 439 -13.17 -2.68 7.10
C PHE A 439 -12.30 -3.77 7.69
N ASP A 440 -11.76 -4.63 6.84
CA ASP A 440 -10.65 -5.52 7.20
C ASP A 440 -9.30 -4.79 7.18
N LYS A 441 -8.28 -5.46 7.71
CA LYS A 441 -6.93 -4.89 7.82
C LYS A 441 -6.28 -4.59 6.46
N ASP A 442 -6.67 -5.28 5.40
CA ASP A 442 -6.00 -5.22 4.10
C ASP A 442 -6.34 -3.92 3.33
N PHE A 443 -7.33 -3.16 3.82
CA PHE A 443 -7.60 -1.78 3.40
C PHE A 443 -6.47 -0.81 3.78
N PHE A 444 -5.65 -1.15 4.77
CA PHE A 444 -4.59 -0.33 5.30
C PHE A 444 -3.22 -0.88 4.90
N SER A 445 -2.17 -0.07 5.00
CA SER A 445 -0.81 -0.53 4.88
C SER A 445 -0.45 -1.45 6.05
N ASP A 446 0.31 -2.50 5.79
CA ASP A 446 0.98 -3.25 6.83
C ASP A 446 1.90 -2.35 7.66
N GLN A 447 2.30 -2.81 8.85
CA GLN A 447 3.19 -2.07 9.74
C GLN A 447 4.44 -1.64 8.98
N SER A 448 4.56 -0.35 8.73
CA SER A 448 5.69 0.25 8.03
C SER A 448 6.58 1.04 8.99
N ASP A 449 7.87 0.82 8.93
CA ASP A 449 8.87 1.66 9.59
C ASP A 449 8.98 3.05 8.97
N VAL A 450 8.39 3.25 7.80
CA VAL A 450 8.47 4.47 7.01
C VAL A 450 7.28 5.37 7.28
N LEU A 451 7.53 6.66 7.53
CA LEU A 451 6.51 7.68 7.76
C LEU A 451 6.03 8.27 6.43
N GLU A 452 5.36 7.46 5.62
CA GLU A 452 4.87 7.87 4.30
C GLU A 452 3.72 8.88 4.35
N PHE A 453 3.05 8.99 5.50
CA PHE A 453 1.95 9.94 5.67
C PHE A 453 2.41 11.40 5.85
N ILE A 454 3.72 11.68 5.96
CA ILE A 454 4.27 13.04 5.96
C ILE A 454 5.03 13.25 4.65
N SER A 455 4.41 13.94 3.71
CA SER A 455 4.91 14.15 2.37
C SER A 455 5.59 15.52 2.22
N GLY A 456 6.68 15.53 1.47
CA GLY A 456 7.39 16.75 1.09
C GLY A 456 6.76 17.48 -0.09
N PRO A 457 7.34 18.62 -0.50
CA PRO A 457 6.94 19.29 -1.72
C PRO A 457 7.18 18.37 -2.92
N SER A 458 6.18 18.21 -3.78
CA SER A 458 6.35 17.54 -5.08
C SER A 458 7.38 18.30 -5.91
N THR A 459 8.49 17.65 -6.22
CA THR A 459 9.55 18.21 -7.07
C THR A 459 9.32 17.92 -8.55
N ASP A 460 8.27 17.20 -8.91
CA ASP A 460 7.95 16.86 -10.31
C ASP A 460 7.39 18.03 -11.14
N LEU A 461 8.07 19.18 -11.08
CA LEU A 461 7.85 20.28 -12.01
C LEU A 461 8.70 20.15 -13.30
N SER A 462 9.40 19.05 -13.50
CA SER A 462 10.31 18.96 -14.65
C SER A 462 10.46 17.58 -15.27
N SER A 463 9.44 16.89 -15.67
CA SER A 463 9.63 15.87 -16.71
C SER A 463 8.38 15.05 -17.02
N LYS A 464 7.30 15.66 -17.40
CA LYS A 464 6.40 15.04 -18.38
C LYS A 464 5.80 16.16 -19.21
N SER A 465 6.59 16.76 -20.09
CA SER A 465 6.08 17.12 -21.40
C SER A 465 5.70 15.81 -22.08
N GLU A 466 4.61 15.21 -21.69
CA GLU A 466 3.95 14.24 -22.53
C GLU A 466 3.69 14.94 -23.86
N GLN A 467 4.37 14.45 -24.89
CA GLN A 467 4.03 14.77 -26.25
C GLN A 467 2.54 14.49 -26.40
N VAL A 468 1.75 15.55 -26.36
CA VAL A 468 0.32 15.52 -26.67
C VAL A 468 0.20 14.91 -28.07
N LYS A 469 -0.11 13.66 -28.16
CA LYS A 469 -0.62 13.07 -29.40
C LYS A 469 -2.00 13.68 -29.62
N LEU A 470 -2.05 14.71 -30.45
CA LEU A 470 -3.28 15.24 -31.03
C LEU A 470 -3.96 14.08 -31.79
N ASN A 471 -5.06 13.58 -31.27
CA ASN A 471 -5.97 12.78 -32.07
C ASN A 471 -6.71 13.70 -33.03
N ASP A 472 -6.97 13.20 -34.24
CA ASP A 472 -7.52 13.93 -35.41
C ASP A 472 -8.91 14.59 -35.23
N THR A 473 -9.44 14.64 -34.00
CA THR A 473 -10.76 15.21 -33.68
C THR A 473 -10.72 16.48 -32.85
N GLY A 474 -9.55 17.05 -32.53
CA GLY A 474 -9.43 18.36 -31.90
C GLY A 474 -10.10 18.53 -30.52
N LYS A 475 -10.38 17.45 -29.78
CA LYS A 475 -10.84 17.48 -28.39
C LYS A 475 -9.76 16.95 -27.48
N THR A 476 -9.20 17.82 -26.66
CA THR A 476 -8.37 17.46 -25.51
C THR A 476 -9.25 16.87 -24.42
N GLU A 477 -9.37 15.55 -24.36
CA GLU A 477 -9.71 14.84 -23.14
C GLU A 477 -8.42 14.53 -22.38
N SER A 478 -7.86 15.53 -21.74
CA SER A 478 -6.97 15.28 -20.60
C SER A 478 -7.87 15.04 -19.40
N ASP A 479 -8.09 13.78 -19.04
CA ASP A 479 -8.56 13.42 -17.71
C ASP A 479 -7.54 13.94 -16.70
N ASN A 480 -7.76 15.15 -16.17
CA ASN A 480 -7.02 15.75 -15.05
C ASN A 480 -7.38 15.03 -13.73
N LYS A 481 -7.18 13.70 -13.66
CA LYS A 481 -7.26 12.99 -12.40
C LYS A 481 -6.05 13.39 -11.57
N LYS A 482 -6.31 13.99 -10.40
CA LYS A 482 -5.25 14.28 -9.43
C LYS A 482 -4.69 12.96 -8.90
N PRO A 483 -3.39 12.90 -8.56
CA PRO A 483 -2.79 11.72 -8.00
C PRO A 483 -3.42 11.37 -6.65
N LEU A 484 -3.56 10.08 -6.38
CA LEU A 484 -4.10 9.53 -5.15
C LEU A 484 -3.01 9.42 -4.09
N ILE A 485 -3.40 9.29 -2.81
CA ILE A 485 -2.49 8.85 -1.74
C ILE A 485 -2.53 7.33 -1.64
N GLY A 486 -1.37 6.71 -1.44
CA GLY A 486 -1.24 5.27 -1.26
C GLY A 486 -1.78 4.76 0.08
N LYS A 487 -1.74 3.44 0.28
CA LYS A 487 -2.14 2.80 1.54
C LYS A 487 -1.41 3.43 2.73
N SER A 488 -2.14 3.71 3.80
CA SER A 488 -1.62 4.32 5.01
C SER A 488 -1.77 3.39 6.22
N THR A 489 -0.78 3.41 7.10
CA THR A 489 -0.82 2.65 8.35
C THR A 489 -1.87 3.22 9.30
N LEU A 490 -2.59 2.34 9.98
CA LEU A 490 -3.62 2.69 10.96
C LEU A 490 -3.02 2.83 12.37
N TYR A 491 -3.21 3.98 12.99
CA TYR A 491 -2.72 4.30 14.33
C TYR A 491 -3.87 4.51 15.30
N ARG A 492 -3.76 3.96 16.51
CA ARG A 492 -4.68 4.25 17.62
C ARG A 492 -4.43 5.61 18.23
N CYS A 493 -5.45 6.22 18.83
CA CYS A 493 -5.33 7.47 19.56
C CYS A 493 -4.98 7.26 21.03
N ILE A 494 -4.21 8.22 21.59
CA ILE A 494 -4.07 8.42 23.03
C ILE A 494 -5.14 9.43 23.45
N TYR A 495 -5.85 9.17 24.55
CA TYR A 495 -6.76 10.10 25.16
C TYR A 495 -6.10 10.70 26.40
N LEU A 496 -5.92 12.00 26.45
CA LEU A 496 -5.18 12.71 27.46
C LEU A 496 -6.04 13.83 28.05
N ASP A 497 -6.07 13.92 29.37
CA ASP A 497 -6.52 15.10 30.10
C ASP A 497 -5.31 16.03 30.32
N PRO A 498 -5.25 17.18 29.66
CA PRO A 498 -4.11 18.08 29.78
C PRO A 498 -3.95 18.70 31.17
N GLU A 499 -5.03 18.80 31.97
CA GLU A 499 -4.99 19.40 33.30
C GLU A 499 -4.44 18.44 34.37
N THR A 500 -4.86 17.17 34.32
CA THR A 500 -4.48 16.16 35.32
C THR A 500 -3.33 15.28 34.90
N GLY A 501 -3.02 15.22 33.59
CA GLY A 501 -2.06 14.29 33.01
C GLY A 501 -2.57 12.84 32.95
N TYR A 502 -3.84 12.60 33.32
CA TYR A 502 -4.44 11.27 33.16
C TYR A 502 -4.62 10.94 31.67
N TRP A 503 -4.23 9.75 31.27
CA TRP A 503 -4.35 9.29 29.89
C TRP A 503 -4.75 7.83 29.78
N THR A 504 -5.27 7.44 28.62
CA THR A 504 -5.61 6.06 28.25
C THR A 504 -5.48 5.86 26.74
N LEU A 505 -5.41 4.59 26.32
CA LEU A 505 -5.33 4.25 24.90
C LEU A 505 -6.69 3.91 24.30
N ALA A 506 -6.88 4.21 23.03
CA ALA A 506 -7.94 3.62 22.24
C ALA A 506 -7.73 2.09 22.17
N GLN A 507 -8.77 1.32 22.48
CA GLN A 507 -8.74 -0.13 22.53
C GLN A 507 -10.13 -0.72 22.28
N ARG A 508 -10.21 -2.01 22.05
CA ARG A 508 -11.49 -2.71 21.94
C ARG A 508 -12.21 -2.74 23.28
N ASP A 509 -13.52 -2.53 23.24
CA ASP A 509 -14.38 -2.75 24.40
C ASP A 509 -14.57 -4.24 24.66
N LYS A 510 -14.47 -4.65 25.93
CA LYS A 510 -14.56 -6.03 26.35
C LYS A 510 -15.87 -6.69 25.91
N SER A 511 -16.99 -5.98 26.00
CA SER A 511 -18.30 -6.53 25.63
C SER A 511 -18.40 -6.75 24.11
N THR A 512 -17.84 -5.85 23.33
CA THR A 512 -17.76 -5.97 21.86
C THR A 512 -16.85 -7.12 21.48
N PHE A 513 -15.69 -7.25 22.10
CA PHE A 513 -14.78 -8.37 21.88
C PHE A 513 -15.47 -9.73 22.12
N TYR A 514 -16.14 -9.90 23.27
CA TYR A 514 -16.84 -11.15 23.56
C TYR A 514 -18.06 -11.41 22.66
N ARG A 515 -18.71 -10.39 22.10
CA ARG A 515 -19.77 -10.59 21.10
C ARG A 515 -19.23 -11.11 19.78
N GLU A 516 -18.04 -10.70 19.39
CA GLU A 516 -17.40 -11.15 18.15
C GLU A 516 -16.81 -12.56 18.28
N HIS A 517 -16.39 -12.93 19.50
CA HIS A 517 -15.82 -14.22 19.84
C HIS A 517 -16.78 -15.10 20.67
N ASN A 518 -18.10 -14.91 20.52
CA ASN A 518 -19.09 -15.60 21.34
C ASN A 518 -19.16 -17.12 21.12
N GLU A 519 -18.64 -17.60 20.01
CA GLU A 519 -18.57 -19.03 19.65
C GLU A 519 -17.19 -19.63 19.97
N ASP A 520 -16.22 -18.82 20.40
CA ASP A 520 -14.88 -19.27 20.70
C ASP A 520 -14.79 -19.77 22.15
N GLU A 521 -14.44 -21.04 22.35
CA GLU A 521 -14.23 -21.62 23.69
C GLU A 521 -13.11 -20.91 24.47
N ASP A 522 -12.13 -20.32 23.75
CA ASP A 522 -10.97 -19.64 24.28
C ASP A 522 -11.09 -18.11 24.33
N ALA A 523 -12.30 -17.55 24.14
CA ALA A 523 -12.53 -16.09 24.10
C ALA A 523 -11.96 -15.35 25.31
N LYS A 524 -11.99 -15.98 26.49
CA LYS A 524 -11.42 -15.41 27.72
C LYS A 524 -9.90 -15.32 27.64
N GLU A 525 -9.23 -16.37 27.18
CA GLU A 525 -7.77 -16.42 27.02
C GLU A 525 -7.29 -15.40 25.99
N LYS A 526 -8.00 -15.32 24.85
CA LYS A 526 -7.76 -14.31 23.81
C LYS A 526 -7.89 -12.89 24.34
N TRP A 527 -8.91 -12.64 25.18
CA TRP A 527 -9.07 -11.33 25.81
C TRP A 527 -7.92 -10.99 26.76
N GLU A 528 -7.51 -11.94 27.62
CA GLU A 528 -6.41 -11.74 28.56
C GLU A 528 -5.09 -11.49 27.83
N LYS A 529 -4.84 -12.20 26.72
CA LYS A 529 -3.67 -11.94 25.85
C LYS A 529 -3.71 -10.56 25.23
N TYR A 530 -4.86 -10.18 24.63
CA TYR A 530 -5.04 -8.84 24.06
C TYR A 530 -4.84 -7.73 25.10
N TYR A 531 -5.46 -7.87 26.27
CA TYR A 531 -5.35 -6.88 27.34
C TYR A 531 -3.91 -6.76 27.86
N GLY A 532 -3.18 -7.87 27.92
CA GLY A 532 -1.75 -7.88 28.25
C GLY A 532 -0.94 -7.04 27.25
N LEU A 533 -1.17 -7.23 25.96
CA LEU A 533 -0.51 -6.44 24.90
C LEU A 533 -0.85 -4.94 24.96
N ILE A 534 -2.08 -4.59 25.34
CA ILE A 534 -2.45 -3.19 25.56
C ILE A 534 -1.72 -2.61 26.77
N SER A 535 -1.64 -3.36 27.88
CA SER A 535 -0.91 -2.94 29.07
C SER A 535 0.59 -2.71 28.79
N ASP A 536 1.21 -3.59 28.00
CA ASP A 536 2.60 -3.40 27.56
C ASP A 536 2.76 -2.12 26.75
N LYS A 537 1.82 -1.81 25.85
CA LYS A 537 1.81 -0.55 25.08
C LYS A 537 1.68 0.67 25.99
N GLU A 538 0.82 0.61 27.00
CA GLU A 538 0.65 1.69 27.99
C GLU A 538 1.93 1.91 28.78
N GLU A 539 2.62 0.86 29.24
CA GLU A 539 3.92 0.97 29.93
C GLU A 539 4.97 1.64 29.02
N TYR A 540 5.00 1.29 27.74
CA TYR A 540 5.92 1.89 26.77
C TYR A 540 5.64 3.38 26.56
N ILE A 541 4.38 3.78 26.41
CA ILE A 541 4.00 5.17 26.21
C ILE A 541 4.31 5.99 27.45
N GLU A 542 3.99 5.48 28.65
CA GLU A 542 4.37 6.12 29.90
C GLU A 542 5.88 6.36 29.95
N LYS A 543 6.68 5.35 29.64
CA LYS A 543 8.12 5.41 29.68
C LYS A 543 8.73 6.42 28.71
N TYR A 544 8.26 6.47 27.46
CA TYR A 544 8.90 7.26 26.41
C TYR A 544 8.27 8.62 26.17
N LEU A 545 6.99 8.82 26.51
CA LEU A 545 6.29 10.08 26.30
C LEU A 545 6.15 10.89 27.59
N PHE A 546 5.61 10.30 28.66
CA PHE A 546 5.14 11.04 29.84
C PHE A 546 6.06 11.01 31.05
N ASN A 547 6.80 9.91 31.31
CA ASN A 547 7.52 9.73 32.57
C ASN A 547 8.54 10.85 32.85
N GLU A 548 8.30 11.60 33.92
CA GLU A 548 9.14 12.71 34.38
C GLU A 548 10.09 12.32 35.52
N LYS A 549 9.86 11.18 36.18
CA LYS A 549 10.49 10.84 37.47
C LYS A 549 11.78 10.03 37.37
N ASP A 550 12.09 9.48 36.22
CA ASP A 550 13.29 8.66 36.08
C ASP A 550 14.49 9.49 35.61
N ASN A 551 15.45 9.72 36.50
CA ASN A 551 16.69 10.46 36.24
C ASN A 551 17.57 9.84 35.13
N ASN A 552 17.31 8.60 34.75
CA ASN A 552 18.05 7.87 33.71
C ASN A 552 17.23 7.65 32.42
N ASN A 553 15.92 7.75 32.50
CA ASN A 553 15.03 7.55 31.36
C ASN A 553 14.48 8.88 30.87
N LYS A 554 14.89 9.25 29.72
CA LYS A 554 14.61 10.52 29.12
C LYS A 554 13.37 10.42 28.25
N SER A 555 12.18 10.46 28.86
CA SER A 555 10.94 10.63 28.12
C SER A 555 10.95 11.94 27.34
N ILE A 556 10.07 12.07 26.33
CA ILE A 556 9.90 13.30 25.58
C ILE A 556 9.62 14.48 26.55
N SER A 557 8.72 14.31 27.51
CA SER A 557 8.38 15.33 28.49
C SER A 557 9.58 15.77 29.32
N SER A 558 10.38 14.82 29.82
CA SER A 558 11.58 15.13 30.62
C SER A 558 12.67 15.85 29.82
N ILE A 559 12.85 15.45 28.53
CA ILE A 559 13.85 16.08 27.66
C ILE A 559 13.40 17.51 27.31
N LEU A 560 12.13 17.73 26.98
CA LEU A 560 11.59 19.07 26.72
C LEU A 560 11.79 19.99 27.94
N LYS A 561 11.46 19.52 29.16
CA LYS A 561 11.76 20.25 30.40
C LYS A 561 13.21 20.61 30.50
N SER A 562 14.11 19.67 30.24
CA SER A 562 15.56 19.91 30.31
C SER A 562 16.05 20.94 29.27
N ILE A 563 15.42 21.08 28.13
CA ILE A 563 15.75 22.10 27.12
C ILE A 563 15.26 23.48 27.59
N PHE A 564 14.00 23.57 28.02
CA PHE A 564 13.34 24.85 28.23
C PHE A 564 13.46 25.41 29.66
N THR A 565 13.49 24.54 30.69
CA THR A 565 13.38 24.97 32.09
C THR A 565 14.62 24.72 32.93
N GLU A 566 15.21 23.51 32.91
CA GLU A 566 16.22 23.12 33.93
C GLU A 566 17.64 23.63 33.66
N TYR A 567 18.08 23.75 32.41
CA TYR A 567 19.47 24.06 32.06
C TYR A 567 19.66 25.44 31.42
N HIS A 568 18.60 26.20 31.24
CA HIS A 568 18.64 27.51 30.56
C HIS A 568 19.33 27.45 29.16
N LEU A 569 19.43 26.26 28.55
CA LEU A 569 20.02 26.09 27.22
C LEU A 569 19.34 26.98 26.21
N TYR A 570 18.05 26.90 26.17
CA TYR A 570 17.20 27.70 25.28
C TYR A 570 17.35 29.22 25.57
N ASN A 571 17.47 29.60 26.84
CA ASN A 571 17.63 31.02 27.23
C ASN A 571 18.97 31.65 26.83
N LYS A 572 20.00 30.82 26.66
CA LYS A 572 21.32 31.27 26.20
C LYS A 572 21.41 31.45 24.68
N CYS A 573 20.50 30.86 23.94
CA CYS A 573 20.43 30.93 22.49
C CYS A 573 19.95 32.32 22.02
N ASN A 574 20.49 32.77 20.90
CA ASN A 574 19.99 33.95 20.21
C ASN A 574 18.59 33.66 19.56
N LYS A 575 17.97 34.66 18.96
CA LYS A 575 16.61 34.55 18.41
C LYS A 575 16.52 33.54 17.26
N ASP A 576 17.52 33.48 16.39
CA ASP A 576 17.58 32.56 15.26
C ASP A 576 17.73 31.10 15.73
N GLU A 577 18.65 30.87 16.67
CA GLU A 577 18.86 29.55 17.29
C GLU A 577 17.61 29.05 18.01
N LYS A 578 16.91 29.92 18.75
CA LYS A 578 15.63 29.59 19.39
C LYS A 578 14.58 29.16 18.38
N GLN A 579 14.48 29.88 17.27
CA GLN A 579 13.53 29.54 16.20
C GLN A 579 13.85 28.18 15.60
N LYS A 580 15.11 27.87 15.30
CA LYS A 580 15.55 26.57 14.78
C LYS A 580 15.24 25.42 15.73
N ILE A 581 15.47 25.60 17.04
CA ILE A 581 15.15 24.59 18.06
C ILE A 581 13.63 24.31 18.06
N LEU A 582 12.79 25.35 18.03
CA LEU A 582 11.35 25.21 18.02
C LEU A 582 10.87 24.51 16.74
N GLU A 583 11.41 24.86 15.58
CA GLU A 583 11.08 24.23 14.31
C GLU A 583 11.45 22.74 14.29
N ALA A 584 12.63 22.39 14.80
CA ALA A 584 13.05 21.00 14.92
C ALA A 584 12.11 20.21 15.85
N ILE A 585 11.80 20.73 17.04
CA ILE A 585 10.89 20.07 17.99
C ILE A 585 9.50 19.90 17.38
N ARG A 586 8.93 20.94 16.77
CA ARG A 586 7.63 20.88 16.09
C ARG A 586 7.60 19.79 15.03
N PHE A 587 8.64 19.71 14.21
CA PHE A 587 8.74 18.73 13.15
C PHE A 587 8.92 17.30 13.67
N ILE A 588 9.74 17.11 14.71
CA ILE A 588 9.93 15.82 15.38
C ILE A 588 8.62 15.31 15.96
N LEU A 589 7.82 16.17 16.59
CA LEU A 589 6.57 15.80 17.29
C LEU A 589 5.35 15.72 16.36
N LEU A 590 5.48 16.16 15.10
CA LEU A 590 4.38 16.20 14.15
C LEU A 590 3.63 14.86 14.00
N PRO A 591 4.29 13.69 13.99
CA PRO A 591 3.58 12.39 13.91
C PRO A 591 2.65 12.12 15.08
N LEU A 592 2.94 12.66 16.27
CA LEU A 592 2.13 12.47 17.47
C LEU A 592 1.05 13.53 17.64
N GLN A 593 1.23 14.69 17.02
CA GLN A 593 0.35 15.86 17.23
C GLN A 593 -1.13 15.53 17.04
N TYR A 594 -1.44 14.70 16.04
CA TYR A 594 -2.83 14.36 15.69
C TYR A 594 -3.25 12.95 16.16
N LEU A 595 -2.42 12.28 16.94
CA LEU A 595 -2.73 10.99 17.56
C LEU A 595 -3.11 11.13 19.04
N VAL A 596 -3.02 12.34 19.61
CA VAL A 596 -3.42 12.62 21.00
C VAL A 596 -4.68 13.46 20.99
N LYS A 597 -5.73 12.97 21.64
CA LYS A 597 -7.05 13.58 21.76
C LYS A 597 -7.37 13.92 23.21
N HIS A 598 -8.29 14.88 23.38
CA HIS A 598 -8.81 15.18 24.70
C HIS A 598 -9.60 14.00 25.27
N ILE A 599 -9.41 13.70 26.57
CA ILE A 599 -10.01 12.55 27.28
C ILE A 599 -11.54 12.52 27.17
N ALA A 600 -12.20 13.67 27.02
CA ALA A 600 -13.65 13.76 26.83
C ALA A 600 -14.18 12.96 25.61
N PHE A 601 -13.29 12.58 24.67
CA PHE A 601 -13.65 11.81 23.49
C PHE A 601 -13.30 10.33 23.59
N GLN A 602 -12.88 9.83 24.75
CA GLN A 602 -12.42 8.44 24.94
C GLN A 602 -13.46 7.37 24.56
N GLU A 603 -14.76 7.66 24.65
CA GLU A 603 -15.81 6.73 24.20
C GLU A 603 -15.75 6.38 22.72
N LYS A 604 -15.06 7.19 21.90
CA LYS A 604 -14.93 6.94 20.46
C LYS A 604 -14.01 5.77 20.15
N GLN A 605 -13.07 5.42 21.02
CA GLN A 605 -12.09 4.35 20.81
C GLN A 605 -11.49 4.40 19.40
N GLU A 606 -10.94 5.58 19.07
CA GLU A 606 -10.62 5.99 17.71
C GLU A 606 -9.24 5.53 17.27
N CYS A 607 -9.15 5.13 16.01
CA CYS A 607 -7.90 4.96 15.28
C CYS A 607 -7.95 5.74 13.96
N ARG A 608 -6.79 6.06 13.37
CA ARG A 608 -6.68 7.01 12.26
C ARG A 608 -5.70 6.58 11.20
N ILE A 609 -6.04 6.89 9.96
CA ILE A 609 -5.07 7.12 8.90
C ILE A 609 -4.91 8.62 8.68
N MET A 610 -3.70 9.05 8.32
CA MET A 610 -3.35 10.46 8.21
C MET A 610 -2.53 10.72 6.95
N TYR A 611 -2.66 11.94 6.42
CA TYR A 611 -1.79 12.48 5.40
C TYR A 611 -1.45 13.93 5.73
N ILE A 612 -0.18 14.21 5.95
CA ILE A 612 0.33 15.53 6.33
C ILE A 612 1.25 16.03 5.23
N THR A 613 0.97 17.21 4.70
CA THR A 613 1.70 17.77 3.57
C THR A 613 1.69 19.29 3.60
N GLN A 614 2.22 19.91 2.56
CA GLN A 614 2.15 21.36 2.36
C GLN A 614 0.88 21.73 1.61
N PHE A 615 0.37 22.97 1.80
CA PHE A 615 -0.86 23.45 1.14
C PHE A 615 -0.77 23.53 -0.41
N ARG A 616 0.42 23.36 -0.98
CA ARG A 616 0.63 23.36 -2.44
C ARG A 616 0.69 21.97 -3.06
N ASP A 617 0.50 20.92 -2.26
CA ASP A 617 0.49 19.55 -2.74
C ASP A 617 -0.62 19.35 -3.79
N GLU A 618 -0.25 18.80 -4.92
CA GLU A 618 -1.15 18.55 -6.05
C GLU A 618 -2.26 17.55 -5.76
N LYS A 619 -2.05 16.65 -4.76
CA LYS A 619 -3.04 15.68 -4.29
C LYS A 619 -4.21 16.32 -3.54
N ILE A 620 -4.08 17.60 -3.14
CA ILE A 620 -5.14 18.29 -2.40
C ILE A 620 -6.27 18.68 -3.34
N HIS A 621 -7.45 18.17 -3.08
CA HIS A 621 -8.69 18.61 -3.68
C HIS A 621 -9.32 19.73 -2.85
N SER A 622 -9.86 20.75 -3.50
CA SER A 622 -10.57 21.84 -2.83
C SER A 622 -11.90 22.14 -3.53
N ASP A 623 -12.98 22.14 -2.76
CA ASP A 623 -14.31 22.59 -3.17
C ASP A 623 -14.60 23.93 -2.47
N ARG A 624 -14.53 25.04 -3.21
CA ARG A 624 -14.69 26.38 -2.66
C ARG A 624 -16.14 26.69 -2.26
N GLU A 625 -17.12 26.10 -2.94
CA GLU A 625 -18.53 26.32 -2.66
C GLU A 625 -18.91 25.65 -1.33
N LYS A 626 -18.41 24.42 -1.11
CA LYS A 626 -18.64 23.67 0.12
C LYS A 626 -17.61 23.97 1.21
N GLN A 627 -16.56 24.74 0.91
CA GLN A 627 -15.43 25.02 1.80
C GLN A 627 -14.74 23.73 2.30
N TRP A 628 -14.62 22.72 1.44
CA TRP A 628 -14.01 21.46 1.75
C TRP A 628 -12.64 21.33 1.10
N MET A 629 -11.71 20.73 1.83
CA MET A 629 -10.44 20.21 1.33
C MET A 629 -10.31 18.75 1.73
N TYR A 630 -9.81 17.92 0.81
CA TYR A 630 -9.60 16.49 1.04
C TYR A 630 -8.50 15.96 0.11
N VAL A 631 -8.00 14.78 0.45
CA VAL A 631 -7.19 13.94 -0.44
C VAL A 631 -7.93 12.63 -0.68
N GLU A 632 -7.72 12.02 -1.83
CA GLU A 632 -8.37 10.76 -2.19
C GLU A 632 -7.40 9.60 -2.01
N TYR A 633 -7.91 8.52 -1.41
CA TYR A 633 -7.20 7.29 -1.09
C TYR A 633 -7.33 6.32 -2.26
N GLU A 634 -6.25 5.62 -2.61
CA GLU A 634 -6.23 4.79 -3.81
C GLU A 634 -7.00 3.47 -3.66
N GLU A 635 -7.09 2.96 -2.43
CA GLU A 635 -7.67 1.64 -2.18
C GLU A 635 -9.20 1.65 -2.37
N PRO A 636 -9.77 0.76 -3.19
CA PRO A 636 -11.21 0.65 -3.35
C PRO A 636 -11.86 0.15 -2.06
N VAL A 637 -13.06 0.68 -1.75
CA VAL A 637 -13.72 0.40 -0.46
C VAL A 637 -14.41 -0.97 -0.44
N LEU A 638 -15.14 -1.31 -1.51
CA LEU A 638 -16.07 -2.45 -1.52
C LEU A 638 -15.39 -3.81 -1.26
N PRO A 639 -14.20 -4.11 -1.82
CA PRO A 639 -13.51 -5.38 -1.57
C PRO A 639 -13.14 -5.61 -0.10
N HIS A 640 -12.93 -4.52 0.65
CA HIS A 640 -12.47 -4.54 2.03
C HIS A 640 -13.57 -4.42 3.08
N ILE A 641 -14.84 -4.53 2.68
CA ILE A 641 -15.96 -4.49 3.63
C ILE A 641 -16.26 -5.89 4.16
N ASP A 642 -15.92 -6.09 5.42
CA ASP A 642 -16.31 -7.29 6.17
C ASP A 642 -17.80 -7.29 6.52
N LYS A 643 -18.33 -6.12 7.01
CA LYS A 643 -19.70 -6.01 7.51
C LYS A 643 -20.22 -4.58 7.46
N ILE A 644 -21.53 -4.44 7.32
CA ILE A 644 -22.21 -3.15 7.47
C ILE A 644 -23.23 -3.25 8.61
N TRP A 645 -23.11 -2.32 9.58
CA TRP A 645 -24.15 -2.11 10.57
C TRP A 645 -25.00 -0.90 10.19
N LEU A 646 -26.30 -1.08 10.17
CA LEU A 646 -27.27 -0.03 9.93
C LEU A 646 -27.83 0.46 11.26
N SER A 647 -27.85 1.75 11.47
CA SER A 647 -28.63 2.32 12.57
C SER A 647 -30.13 2.05 12.33
N PRO A 648 -30.97 2.09 13.40
CA PRO A 648 -32.42 1.87 13.23
C PRO A 648 -33.07 2.80 12.21
N GLY A 649 -32.58 4.04 12.08
CA GLY A 649 -33.08 5.00 11.10
C GLY A 649 -32.65 4.73 9.64
N ALA A 650 -31.62 3.90 9.43
CA ALA A 650 -31.13 3.47 8.14
C ALA A 650 -31.65 2.06 7.74
N ALA A 651 -32.50 1.44 8.56
CA ALA A 651 -32.99 0.07 8.31
C ALA A 651 -33.67 -0.11 6.94
N LYS A 652 -34.28 0.94 6.39
CA LYS A 652 -34.89 0.96 5.05
C LYS A 652 -33.90 0.71 3.93
N ASP A 653 -32.61 0.96 4.17
CA ASP A 653 -31.54 0.84 3.16
C ASP A 653 -30.92 -0.57 3.15
N GLN A 654 -31.39 -1.50 4.01
CA GLN A 654 -30.82 -2.82 4.23
C GLN A 654 -30.76 -3.65 2.93
N ASP A 655 -31.86 -3.70 2.19
CA ASP A 655 -31.92 -4.52 0.98
C ASP A 655 -31.01 -3.99 -0.14
N PHE A 656 -30.80 -2.66 -0.20
CA PHE A 656 -29.87 -2.07 -1.16
C PHE A 656 -28.41 -2.45 -0.83
N PHE A 657 -28.03 -2.42 0.43
CA PHE A 657 -26.67 -2.85 0.83
C PHE A 657 -26.46 -4.35 0.66
N ARG A 658 -27.49 -5.17 0.92
CA ARG A 658 -27.43 -6.62 0.64
C ARG A 658 -27.17 -6.89 -0.84
N ILE A 659 -27.87 -6.22 -1.74
CA ILE A 659 -27.67 -6.36 -3.19
C ILE A 659 -26.24 -6.00 -3.62
N LEU A 660 -25.62 -5.00 -2.99
CA LEU A 660 -24.26 -4.56 -3.33
C LEU A 660 -23.17 -5.49 -2.79
N LEU A 661 -23.41 -6.11 -1.64
CA LEU A 661 -22.45 -7.02 -0.99
C LEU A 661 -22.66 -8.49 -1.37
N ASP A 662 -23.85 -8.85 -1.92
CA ASP A 662 -24.24 -10.24 -2.15
C ASP A 662 -23.72 -10.72 -3.50
N LYS A 663 -22.59 -11.41 -3.47
CA LYS A 663 -22.08 -12.25 -4.57
C LYS A 663 -22.49 -13.73 -4.39
N GLY A 664 -23.50 -14.04 -3.55
CA GLY A 664 -24.18 -15.35 -3.53
C GLY A 664 -23.86 -16.29 -2.36
N GLU A 665 -23.02 -15.94 -1.38
CA GLU A 665 -22.62 -16.93 -0.36
C GLU A 665 -22.83 -16.55 1.13
N ASN A 666 -23.15 -15.29 1.51
CA ASN A 666 -23.31 -14.97 2.94
C ASN A 666 -24.34 -13.89 3.25
N ASP A 667 -25.52 -14.33 3.65
CA ASP A 667 -26.68 -13.49 4.03
C ASP A 667 -26.48 -12.65 5.33
N ASN A 668 -25.26 -12.62 5.91
CA ASN A 668 -25.01 -12.07 7.23
C ASN A 668 -24.15 -10.80 7.29
N LYS A 669 -23.71 -10.26 6.13
CA LYS A 669 -22.83 -9.08 6.10
C LYS A 669 -23.53 -7.78 6.48
N VAL A 670 -24.86 -7.65 6.24
CA VAL A 670 -25.64 -6.44 6.54
C VAL A 670 -26.53 -6.66 7.75
N ARG A 671 -26.29 -5.96 8.84
CA ARG A 671 -26.98 -6.10 10.11
C ARG A 671 -27.62 -4.78 10.55
N ILE A 672 -28.78 -4.86 11.21
CA ILE A 672 -29.41 -3.71 11.86
C ILE A 672 -28.96 -3.69 13.33
N SER A 673 -28.50 -2.52 13.79
CA SER A 673 -28.16 -2.29 15.20
C SER A 673 -29.36 -2.52 16.09
N GLN A 674 -29.15 -3.27 17.16
CA GLN A 674 -30.15 -3.48 18.22
C GLN A 674 -30.03 -2.47 19.38
N ASN A 675 -29.16 -1.47 19.23
CA ASN A 675 -29.02 -0.44 20.26
C ASN A 675 -30.33 0.30 20.46
N PRO A 676 -30.74 0.54 21.73
CA PRO A 676 -32.01 1.19 22.05
C PRO A 676 -31.99 2.65 21.61
N PHE A 677 -32.55 2.94 20.45
CA PHE A 677 -32.68 4.30 19.93
C PHE A 677 -34.15 4.67 19.82
N ARG A 678 -34.53 5.76 20.46
CA ARG A 678 -35.87 6.37 20.30
C ARG A 678 -35.69 7.65 19.49
N ASN A 679 -36.19 7.66 18.25
CA ASN A 679 -36.50 8.93 17.59
C ASN A 679 -37.59 9.61 18.36
N LYS A 680 -37.42 10.87 18.74
CA LYS A 680 -38.59 11.72 19.09
C LYS A 680 -39.34 11.91 17.78
N GLU A 681 -40.58 11.45 17.73
CA GLU A 681 -41.55 11.76 16.68
C GLU A 681 -41.72 13.23 16.46
#